data_e24a104166ff2000fb26eeaee13cc4f4
#
_entry.id   e24a104166ff2000fb26eeaee13cc4f4
#
_cell.length_a   1.000
_cell.length_b   1.000
_cell.length_c   1.000
_cell.angle_alpha   90.00
_cell.angle_beta   90.00
_cell.angle_gamma   90.00
#
_symmetry.space_group_name_H-M   'P 1'
#
loop_
_entity.id
_entity.type
_entity.pdbx_description
1 polymer ?
#
loop_
_entity_poly.entity_id
_entity_poly.type
_entity_poly.pdbx_seq_one_letter_code
_entity_poly.pdbx_strand_id
1 'polypeptide(L)'
;MNVDQKIDSQPIKLDKFDEEGGSKRNLQGWNLKLAAIVAISWSLFQLWYASPLPYILNFGKIIDVPARSLHLAFGLVLCFLVYPTLKSKRKSKISTSDFVLVFISLLVTLYIFFDYEGLVYRQGILAKIEFGSFVIPYELIIGALGIILLLEATRRAIGIPLVAIALIFILFSIFGQSMPYLISHQGLSITRLVGYHWFGGEAIFGIPISVSVSFIFLFVLFGAILDTAGGGKYFINLAFALVGKMRGGPAKAAILASGLTGLISGSSVANTVTTGTFTIPIMKKSGLPAVKAGAIEVAASVNGQIMPPIMGAAAFVMAELLGISYFTVITHAFLPAVISYIALFYISHLESVKLNIRGLPESEIPPLGKTFLSGIHYLIPIFILVYLLLIERWTAASAVFYSILSLMVIILVREVLAAKKKNLSPFGGLKFGINEIIAGLEKGAINMINVAIAIATAGIIVGAVASTGLSNNLIVIVEAISGGNVIILLALTAVLCIILGMGLPTTANYLVVAALMAHVVVEVGAASGYVFPLIAVHLYVFYFGLMADVTPPVGLASYAAAAISRADPIKTGIQAFWYSLRTGILPIVFIFNSELLLIGIKSIWHGLMVITTSLIAILVFSAATQGWFINKLRWYEIIIFILISLTLFRPDYVLDKFYPNYEYAQLQINNLQFINLKPDRDVHIRVTRRTEYGDRYKLFVINKDSFKENYSLEEYGINLADKEGRMTVDTLKWNGLAKKSGVETGDVISEFKTEILDRPNKAIVYPFALLFLFGFGYLNYRRDKKI
;
A
#
# COMPACT_ATOMS: atom_id res chain seq x y z
N MET A 1 43.67 1.69 11.98
CA MET A 1 43.35 0.71 13.02
C MET A 1 42.20 -0.09 12.48
N ASN A 2 42.43 -1.39 12.25
CA ASN A 2 41.49 -2.33 11.61
C ASN A 2 40.21 -2.46 12.44
N VAL A 3 39.08 -2.26 11.79
CA VAL A 3 37.71 -2.40 12.35
C VAL A 3 37.36 -3.88 12.62
N ASP A 4 38.31 -4.82 12.43
CA ASP A 4 38.11 -6.26 12.55
C ASP A 4 38.30 -6.82 13.97
N GLN A 5 38.26 -5.97 15.01
CA GLN A 5 38.37 -6.47 16.38
C GLN A 5 37.03 -6.77 17.02
N LYS A 6 36.68 -8.07 16.99
CA LYS A 6 35.79 -8.77 17.93
C LYS A 6 34.43 -8.16 18.19
N ILE A 7 33.58 -8.12 17.17
CA ILE A 7 32.15 -8.37 17.36
C ILE A 7 32.08 -9.88 17.64
N ASP A 8 31.53 -10.25 18.79
CA ASP A 8 31.28 -11.63 19.21
C ASP A 8 30.52 -12.36 18.10
N SER A 9 31.26 -13.00 17.20
CA SER A 9 30.79 -13.57 15.95
C SER A 9 30.29 -15.00 16.14
N GLN A 10 29.24 -15.14 16.96
CA GLN A 10 28.33 -16.23 16.67
C GLN A 10 27.48 -15.74 15.50
N PRO A 11 27.51 -16.45 14.35
CA PRO A 11 26.69 -16.07 13.21
C PRO A 11 25.24 -16.05 13.72
N ILE A 12 24.60 -14.87 13.66
CA ILE A 12 23.18 -14.76 13.89
C ILE A 12 22.59 -15.71 12.87
N LYS A 13 21.88 -16.76 13.33
CA LYS A 13 21.11 -17.63 12.44
C LYS A 13 19.95 -16.80 11.91
N LEU A 14 20.22 -15.88 10.99
CA LEU A 14 19.26 -15.11 10.20
C LEU A 14 18.35 -16.02 9.38
N ASP A 15 18.78 -17.26 9.20
CA ASP A 15 18.09 -18.33 8.46
C ASP A 15 16.61 -18.59 8.87
N LYS A 16 16.14 -18.05 10.00
CA LYS A 16 14.74 -18.20 10.44
C LYS A 16 13.84 -17.05 10.00
N PHE A 17 14.41 -15.95 9.53
CA PHE A 17 13.70 -14.70 9.27
C PHE A 17 13.93 -14.16 7.85
N ASP A 18 14.52 -14.99 6.98
CA ASP A 18 14.62 -14.62 5.57
C ASP A 18 13.21 -14.53 4.98
N GLU A 19 12.75 -13.27 4.81
CA GLU A 19 11.62 -12.83 4.01
C GLU A 19 10.20 -13.11 4.59
N GLU A 20 9.25 -12.30 4.17
CA GLU A 20 7.81 -12.52 4.27
C GLU A 20 7.42 -13.84 3.60
N GLY A 21 7.62 -14.95 4.27
CA GLY A 21 7.32 -16.23 3.65
C GLY A 21 8.05 -17.42 4.22
N GLY A 22 7.94 -18.53 3.53
CA GLY A 22 8.52 -19.82 3.88
C GLY A 22 10.06 -19.81 3.82
N SER A 23 10.69 -20.68 4.59
CA SER A 23 12.14 -20.89 4.55
C SER A 23 12.57 -21.44 3.18
N LYS A 24 13.42 -20.72 2.44
CA LYS A 24 13.97 -21.14 1.15
C LYS A 24 14.88 -22.36 1.29
N ARG A 25 15.00 -23.16 0.23
CA ARG A 25 16.00 -24.24 0.13
C ARG A 25 17.40 -23.68 -0.06
N ASN A 26 18.39 -24.37 0.48
CA ASN A 26 19.79 -24.11 0.17
C ASN A 26 20.17 -25.00 -1.04
N LEU A 27 19.78 -24.58 -2.24
CA LEU A 27 20.02 -25.33 -3.48
C LEU A 27 21.52 -25.39 -3.81
N GLN A 28 21.99 -26.54 -4.35
CA GLN A 28 23.36 -26.76 -4.74
C GLN A 28 23.44 -27.47 -6.10
N GLY A 29 24.58 -27.31 -6.77
CA GLY A 29 24.87 -28.01 -8.01
C GLY A 29 23.91 -27.72 -9.13
N TRP A 30 23.38 -28.75 -9.79
CA TRP A 30 22.48 -28.65 -10.92
C TRP A 30 21.14 -27.96 -10.55
N ASN A 31 20.60 -28.25 -9.37
CA ASN A 31 19.34 -27.66 -8.91
C ASN A 31 19.43 -26.14 -8.75
N LEU A 32 20.57 -25.63 -8.28
CA LEU A 32 20.82 -24.17 -8.22
C LEU A 32 20.86 -23.57 -9.63
N LYS A 33 21.59 -24.23 -10.56
CA LYS A 33 21.65 -23.75 -11.96
C LYS A 33 20.30 -23.74 -12.63
N LEU A 34 19.46 -24.76 -12.42
CA LEU A 34 18.11 -24.82 -12.96
C LEU A 34 17.24 -23.66 -12.44
N ALA A 35 17.24 -23.43 -11.12
CA ALA A 35 16.50 -22.31 -10.53
C ALA A 35 17.00 -20.95 -11.06
N ALA A 36 18.31 -20.77 -11.19
CA ALA A 36 18.93 -19.56 -11.74
C ALA A 36 18.54 -19.34 -13.22
N ILE A 37 18.54 -20.37 -14.05
CA ILE A 37 18.12 -20.28 -15.46
C ILE A 37 16.66 -19.82 -15.54
N VAL A 38 15.76 -20.45 -14.77
CA VAL A 38 14.33 -20.07 -14.76
C VAL A 38 14.14 -18.63 -14.26
N ALA A 39 14.87 -18.23 -13.22
CA ALA A 39 14.82 -16.87 -12.65
C ALA A 39 15.28 -15.82 -13.67
N ILE A 40 16.42 -16.05 -14.32
CA ILE A 40 16.96 -15.16 -15.35
C ILE A 40 16.01 -15.10 -16.55
N SER A 41 15.46 -16.24 -16.97
CA SER A 41 14.49 -16.30 -18.08
C SER A 41 13.25 -15.47 -17.77
N TRP A 42 12.74 -15.52 -16.53
CA TRP A 42 11.62 -14.68 -16.10
C TRP A 42 11.97 -13.19 -16.16
N SER A 43 13.14 -12.79 -15.66
CA SER A 43 13.60 -11.40 -15.73
C SER A 43 13.77 -10.91 -17.18
N LEU A 44 14.31 -11.75 -18.06
CA LEU A 44 14.45 -11.42 -19.48
C LEU A 44 13.09 -11.32 -20.18
N PHE A 45 12.15 -12.23 -19.88
CA PHE A 45 10.78 -12.15 -20.36
C PHE A 45 10.13 -10.81 -19.98
N GLN A 46 10.28 -10.38 -18.73
CA GLN A 46 9.72 -9.12 -18.24
C GLN A 46 10.35 -7.90 -18.91
N LEU A 47 11.66 -7.91 -19.10
CA LEU A 47 12.34 -6.85 -19.84
C LEU A 47 11.92 -6.83 -21.32
N TRP A 48 11.72 -7.98 -21.95
CA TRP A 48 11.19 -8.08 -23.30
C TRP A 48 9.80 -7.50 -23.40
N TYR A 49 8.90 -7.93 -22.50
CA TYR A 49 7.50 -7.49 -22.47
C TYR A 49 7.35 -5.96 -22.28
N ALA A 50 8.19 -5.37 -21.43
CA ALA A 50 8.18 -3.93 -21.18
C ALA A 50 8.91 -3.09 -22.23
N SER A 51 9.73 -3.72 -23.06
CA SER A 51 10.55 -3.03 -24.07
C SER A 51 9.74 -2.65 -25.31
N PRO A 52 10.16 -1.67 -26.11
CA PRO A 52 9.60 -1.42 -27.42
C PRO A 52 9.96 -2.48 -28.47
N LEU A 53 10.89 -3.40 -28.15
CA LEU A 53 11.44 -4.37 -29.11
C LEU A 53 10.40 -5.28 -29.78
N PRO A 54 9.39 -5.83 -29.07
CA PRO A 54 8.35 -6.66 -29.70
C PRO A 54 7.59 -5.92 -30.82
N TYR A 55 7.42 -4.60 -30.66
CA TYR A 55 6.72 -3.77 -31.64
C TYR A 55 7.63 -3.37 -32.80
N ILE A 56 8.89 -3.03 -32.52
CA ILE A 56 9.89 -2.64 -33.52
C ILE A 56 10.24 -3.84 -34.43
N LEU A 57 10.46 -5.01 -33.81
CA LEU A 57 10.83 -6.23 -34.52
C LEU A 57 9.63 -6.99 -35.11
N ASN A 58 8.42 -6.56 -34.77
CA ASN A 58 7.16 -7.24 -35.11
C ASN A 58 7.15 -8.73 -34.74
N PHE A 59 7.81 -9.10 -33.64
CA PHE A 59 7.97 -10.47 -33.18
C PHE A 59 7.76 -10.56 -31.66
N GLY A 60 7.12 -11.66 -31.21
CA GLY A 60 6.95 -11.94 -29.78
C GLY A 60 6.06 -10.93 -29.05
N LYS A 61 5.07 -10.33 -29.74
CA LYS A 61 4.00 -9.56 -29.14
C LYS A 61 3.09 -10.52 -28.36
N ILE A 62 2.97 -10.30 -27.07
CA ILE A 62 2.14 -11.09 -26.19
C ILE A 62 1.02 -10.20 -25.66
N ILE A 63 -0.21 -10.63 -25.83
CA ILE A 63 -1.38 -9.92 -25.31
C ILE A 63 -1.57 -10.22 -23.81
N ASP A 64 -2.39 -9.43 -23.19
CA ASP A 64 -2.61 -9.26 -21.76
C ASP A 64 -2.71 -10.57 -20.94
N VAL A 65 -3.77 -11.37 -21.13
CA VAL A 65 -4.01 -12.57 -20.32
C VAL A 65 -2.96 -13.66 -20.55
N PRO A 66 -2.51 -13.95 -21.77
CA PRO A 66 -1.34 -14.79 -22.02
C PRO A 66 -0.08 -14.35 -21.31
N ALA A 67 0.21 -13.04 -21.26
CA ALA A 67 1.38 -12.53 -20.53
C ALA A 67 1.25 -12.76 -19.01
N ARG A 68 0.05 -12.57 -18.45
CA ARG A 68 -0.27 -12.85 -17.05
C ARG A 68 -0.11 -14.33 -16.72
N SER A 69 -0.57 -15.20 -17.62
CA SER A 69 -0.45 -16.66 -17.48
C SER A 69 1.02 -17.11 -17.49
N LEU A 70 1.83 -16.59 -18.41
CA LEU A 70 3.26 -16.90 -18.47
C LEU A 70 4.01 -16.36 -17.23
N HIS A 71 3.67 -15.17 -16.76
CA HIS A 71 4.22 -14.61 -15.52
C HIS A 71 3.92 -15.51 -14.31
N LEU A 72 2.67 -15.98 -14.18
CA LEU A 72 2.30 -16.89 -13.10
C LEU A 72 2.98 -18.25 -13.25
N ALA A 73 3.18 -18.73 -14.48
CA ALA A 73 3.94 -19.96 -14.76
C ALA A 73 5.34 -19.89 -14.16
N PHE A 74 6.09 -18.82 -14.45
CA PHE A 74 7.42 -18.61 -13.85
C PHE A 74 7.36 -18.54 -12.32
N GLY A 75 6.37 -17.83 -11.78
CA GLY A 75 6.18 -17.71 -10.33
C GLY A 75 5.94 -19.05 -9.65
N LEU A 76 5.04 -19.89 -10.19
CA LEU A 76 4.73 -21.22 -9.66
C LEU A 76 5.94 -22.17 -9.78
N VAL A 77 6.58 -22.21 -10.95
CA VAL A 77 7.76 -23.05 -11.20
C VAL A 77 8.86 -22.71 -10.21
N LEU A 78 9.23 -21.44 -10.10
CA LEU A 78 10.26 -21.00 -9.14
C LEU A 78 9.85 -21.25 -7.69
N CYS A 79 8.58 -21.06 -7.35
CA CYS A 79 8.09 -21.35 -6.01
C CYS A 79 8.35 -22.82 -5.65
N PHE A 80 7.98 -23.78 -6.48
CA PHE A 80 8.19 -25.21 -6.19
C PHE A 80 9.66 -25.64 -6.24
N LEU A 81 10.49 -24.98 -7.03
CA LEU A 81 11.93 -25.22 -7.01
C LEU A 81 12.58 -24.67 -5.73
N VAL A 82 12.21 -23.45 -5.30
CA VAL A 82 12.89 -22.73 -4.22
C VAL A 82 12.31 -23.06 -2.83
N TYR A 83 10.99 -23.26 -2.70
CA TYR A 83 10.34 -23.49 -1.40
C TYR A 83 10.01 -24.98 -1.17
N PRO A 84 10.46 -25.57 -0.04
CA PRO A 84 10.19 -26.97 0.27
C PRO A 84 8.76 -27.18 0.75
N THR A 85 8.25 -28.41 0.59
CA THR A 85 6.93 -28.82 1.09
C THR A 85 6.81 -28.72 2.61
N LEU A 86 7.86 -29.08 3.35
CA LEU A 86 7.93 -29.05 4.81
C LEU A 86 9.09 -28.17 5.29
N LYS A 87 8.83 -27.23 6.20
CA LYS A 87 9.81 -26.29 6.75
C LYS A 87 10.99 -26.98 7.49
N SER A 88 10.78 -28.20 8.02
CA SER A 88 11.80 -28.93 8.82
C SER A 88 12.90 -29.60 7.97
N LYS A 89 12.70 -29.72 6.66
CA LYS A 89 13.65 -30.40 5.78
C LYS A 89 14.25 -29.42 4.77
N ARG A 90 15.23 -28.64 5.20
CA ARG A 90 16.13 -27.88 4.29
C ARG A 90 16.98 -28.88 3.48
N LYS A 91 16.37 -29.56 2.50
CA LYS A 91 17.10 -30.42 1.60
C LYS A 91 17.76 -29.56 0.52
N SER A 92 19.02 -29.79 0.25
CA SER A 92 19.77 -29.23 -0.89
C SER A 92 19.25 -29.74 -2.24
N LYS A 93 18.45 -30.80 -2.24
CA LYS A 93 17.88 -31.43 -3.43
C LYS A 93 16.37 -31.19 -3.54
N ILE A 94 15.93 -30.97 -4.76
CA ILE A 94 14.52 -30.90 -5.12
C ILE A 94 13.94 -32.32 -5.10
N SER A 95 12.75 -32.53 -4.55
CA SER A 95 12.09 -33.85 -4.51
C SER A 95 11.45 -34.14 -5.88
N THR A 96 11.27 -35.42 -6.18
CA THR A 96 10.54 -35.85 -7.41
C THR A 96 9.11 -35.30 -7.43
N SER A 97 8.46 -35.25 -6.25
CA SER A 97 7.11 -34.66 -6.14
C SER A 97 7.10 -33.17 -6.53
N ASP A 98 8.15 -32.43 -6.23
CA ASP A 98 8.23 -31.01 -6.60
C ASP A 98 8.43 -30.84 -8.13
N PHE A 99 9.19 -31.72 -8.77
CA PHE A 99 9.29 -31.73 -10.24
C PHE A 99 7.94 -32.07 -10.90
N VAL A 100 7.15 -32.97 -10.32
CA VAL A 100 5.78 -33.24 -10.80
C VAL A 100 4.91 -31.98 -10.68
N LEU A 101 4.97 -31.26 -9.55
CA LEU A 101 4.23 -30.01 -9.36
C LEU A 101 4.69 -28.93 -10.35
N VAL A 102 5.98 -28.80 -10.60
CA VAL A 102 6.53 -27.91 -11.64
C VAL A 102 5.94 -28.25 -13.02
N PHE A 103 5.95 -29.53 -13.39
CA PHE A 103 5.45 -29.96 -14.69
C PHE A 103 3.94 -29.68 -14.82
N ILE A 104 3.14 -30.02 -13.82
CA ILE A 104 1.70 -29.74 -13.83
C ILE A 104 1.44 -28.24 -13.88
N SER A 105 2.20 -27.43 -13.13
CA SER A 105 2.08 -25.96 -13.14
C SER A 105 2.31 -25.39 -14.54
N LEU A 106 3.32 -25.88 -15.25
CA LEU A 106 3.55 -25.50 -16.65
C LEU A 106 2.38 -25.88 -17.54
N LEU A 107 1.87 -27.11 -17.44
CA LEU A 107 0.74 -27.54 -18.27
C LEU A 107 -0.49 -26.67 -18.06
N VAL A 108 -0.90 -26.40 -16.81
CA VAL A 108 -2.15 -25.67 -16.51
C VAL A 108 -2.06 -24.17 -16.85
N THR A 109 -0.87 -23.58 -16.72
CA THR A 109 -0.68 -22.17 -17.06
C THR A 109 -0.44 -21.96 -18.56
N LEU A 110 0.39 -22.78 -19.19
CA LEU A 110 0.64 -22.71 -20.65
C LEU A 110 -0.59 -23.07 -21.47
N TYR A 111 -1.53 -23.85 -20.92
CA TYR A 111 -2.83 -24.06 -21.57
C TYR A 111 -3.53 -22.73 -21.89
N ILE A 112 -3.59 -21.81 -20.93
CA ILE A 112 -4.18 -20.47 -21.13
C ILE A 112 -3.37 -19.68 -22.17
N PHE A 113 -2.06 -19.80 -22.14
CA PHE A 113 -1.19 -19.09 -23.10
C PHE A 113 -1.43 -19.52 -24.54
N PHE A 114 -1.62 -20.83 -24.79
CA PHE A 114 -1.77 -21.37 -26.15
C PHE A 114 -3.21 -21.35 -26.67
N ASP A 115 -4.22 -21.52 -25.79
CA ASP A 115 -5.64 -21.60 -26.18
C ASP A 115 -6.45 -20.35 -25.79
N TYR A 116 -5.80 -19.22 -25.60
CA TYR A 116 -6.47 -17.99 -25.16
C TYR A 116 -7.61 -17.57 -26.12
N GLU A 117 -7.39 -17.62 -27.43
CA GLU A 117 -8.43 -17.31 -28.43
C GLU A 117 -9.62 -18.26 -28.35
N GLY A 118 -9.37 -19.54 -28.14
CA GLY A 118 -10.40 -20.53 -27.90
C GLY A 118 -11.20 -20.26 -26.63
N LEU A 119 -10.55 -19.91 -25.54
CA LEU A 119 -11.19 -19.54 -24.27
C LEU A 119 -12.09 -18.31 -24.44
N VAL A 120 -11.63 -17.28 -25.13
CA VAL A 120 -12.43 -16.07 -25.42
C VAL A 120 -13.64 -16.41 -26.29
N TYR A 121 -13.46 -17.23 -27.35
CA TYR A 121 -14.54 -17.63 -28.23
C TYR A 121 -15.63 -18.39 -27.48
N ARG A 122 -15.26 -19.27 -26.54
CA ARG A 122 -16.20 -20.06 -25.74
C ARG A 122 -16.94 -19.29 -24.64
N GLN A 123 -16.60 -18.04 -24.39
CA GLN A 123 -17.31 -17.12 -23.46
C GLN A 123 -17.60 -17.73 -22.08
N GLY A 124 -16.65 -18.44 -21.51
CA GLY A 124 -16.76 -19.04 -20.18
C GLY A 124 -17.40 -20.42 -20.12
N ILE A 125 -17.78 -21.01 -21.28
CA ILE A 125 -18.20 -22.40 -21.38
C ILE A 125 -16.94 -23.27 -21.38
N LEU A 126 -16.79 -24.12 -20.37
CA LEU A 126 -15.63 -25.02 -20.27
C LEU A 126 -15.75 -26.17 -21.23
N ALA A 127 -14.70 -26.40 -22.01
CA ALA A 127 -14.64 -27.45 -23.01
C ALA A 127 -14.57 -28.87 -22.39
N LYS A 128 -15.12 -29.82 -23.08
CA LYS A 128 -15.20 -31.24 -22.72
C LYS A 128 -14.80 -32.11 -23.89
N ILE A 129 -14.24 -33.27 -23.61
CA ILE A 129 -14.01 -34.30 -24.62
C ILE A 129 -15.05 -35.40 -24.42
N GLU A 130 -15.75 -35.76 -25.48
CA GLU A 130 -16.76 -36.81 -25.45
C GLU A 130 -16.21 -38.05 -26.13
N PHE A 131 -16.13 -39.16 -25.37
CA PHE A 131 -15.80 -40.50 -25.88
C PHE A 131 -16.98 -41.42 -25.67
N GLY A 132 -17.89 -41.43 -26.64
CA GLY A 132 -19.14 -42.21 -26.55
C GLY A 132 -19.98 -41.74 -25.37
N SER A 133 -20.19 -42.58 -24.37
CA SER A 133 -20.93 -42.25 -23.15
C SER A 133 -20.09 -41.56 -22.08
N PHE A 134 -18.79 -41.47 -22.25
CA PHE A 134 -17.86 -40.81 -21.30
C PHE A 134 -17.60 -39.37 -21.69
N VAL A 135 -17.83 -38.44 -20.76
CA VAL A 135 -17.56 -37.03 -20.93
C VAL A 135 -16.45 -36.63 -19.96
N ILE A 136 -15.31 -36.21 -20.50
CA ILE A 136 -14.16 -35.73 -19.71
C ILE A 136 -14.14 -34.19 -19.72
N PRO A 137 -14.48 -33.53 -18.60
CA PRO A 137 -14.43 -32.06 -18.50
C PRO A 137 -12.99 -31.61 -18.27
N TYR A 138 -12.14 -31.69 -19.28
CA TYR A 138 -10.69 -31.47 -19.13
C TYR A 138 -10.33 -30.06 -18.72
N GLU A 139 -11.03 -29.01 -19.16
CA GLU A 139 -10.79 -27.65 -18.72
C GLU A 139 -11.16 -27.46 -17.24
N LEU A 140 -12.24 -28.09 -16.78
CA LEU A 140 -12.57 -28.09 -15.35
C LEU A 140 -11.44 -28.69 -14.51
N ILE A 141 -10.83 -29.77 -14.97
CA ILE A 141 -9.71 -30.44 -14.31
C ILE A 141 -8.47 -29.51 -14.33
N ILE A 142 -8.13 -28.91 -15.47
CA ILE A 142 -7.01 -27.99 -15.62
C ILE A 142 -7.16 -26.79 -14.69
N GLY A 143 -8.32 -26.15 -14.68
CA GLY A 143 -8.55 -24.99 -13.84
C GLY A 143 -8.57 -25.31 -12.35
N ALA A 144 -9.21 -26.43 -11.95
CA ALA A 144 -9.20 -26.88 -10.56
C ALA A 144 -7.78 -27.20 -10.07
N LEU A 145 -6.96 -27.90 -10.89
CA LEU A 145 -5.55 -28.14 -10.59
C LEU A 145 -4.77 -26.82 -10.48
N GLY A 146 -5.02 -25.86 -11.37
CA GLY A 146 -4.39 -24.54 -11.30
C GLY A 146 -4.66 -23.82 -10.00
N ILE A 147 -5.90 -23.77 -9.53
CA ILE A 147 -6.28 -23.17 -8.25
C ILE A 147 -5.59 -23.91 -7.08
N ILE A 148 -5.61 -25.24 -7.08
CA ILE A 148 -4.96 -26.05 -6.04
C ILE A 148 -3.45 -25.81 -6.00
N LEU A 149 -2.79 -25.76 -7.15
CA LEU A 149 -1.36 -25.48 -7.25
C LEU A 149 -1.01 -24.06 -6.76
N LEU A 150 -1.85 -23.08 -7.07
CA LEU A 150 -1.67 -21.71 -6.57
C LEU A 150 -1.81 -21.68 -5.04
N LEU A 151 -2.80 -22.32 -4.45
CA LEU A 151 -2.97 -22.40 -3.00
C LEU A 151 -1.81 -23.14 -2.34
N GLU A 152 -1.28 -24.22 -2.94
CA GLU A 152 -0.10 -24.92 -2.42
C GLU A 152 1.16 -24.07 -2.52
N ALA A 153 1.35 -23.33 -3.62
CA ALA A 153 2.46 -22.37 -3.76
C ALA A 153 2.36 -21.27 -2.70
N THR A 154 1.16 -20.75 -2.45
CA THR A 154 0.88 -19.76 -1.41
C THR A 154 1.23 -20.28 -0.02
N ARG A 155 0.83 -21.50 0.29
CA ARG A 155 1.16 -22.16 1.55
C ARG A 155 2.67 -22.24 1.77
N ARG A 156 3.43 -22.53 0.72
CA ARG A 156 4.89 -22.67 0.79
C ARG A 156 5.62 -21.33 0.87
N ALA A 157 5.25 -20.40 0.00
CA ALA A 157 5.95 -19.13 -0.16
C ALA A 157 5.53 -18.10 0.92
N ILE A 158 4.26 -18.03 1.27
CA ILE A 158 3.71 -17.00 2.16
C ILE A 158 3.30 -17.59 3.51
N GLY A 159 2.55 -18.70 3.47
CA GLY A 159 2.06 -19.37 4.65
C GLY A 159 0.56 -19.65 4.63
N ILE A 160 0.05 -20.16 5.75
CA ILE A 160 -1.34 -20.61 5.90
C ILE A 160 -2.36 -19.46 5.91
N PRO A 161 -2.10 -18.27 6.49
CA PRO A 161 -3.14 -17.25 6.64
C PRO A 161 -3.83 -16.87 5.32
N LEU A 162 -3.07 -16.56 4.28
CA LEU A 162 -3.63 -16.19 2.98
C LEU A 162 -4.39 -17.35 2.33
N VAL A 163 -3.89 -18.58 2.47
CA VAL A 163 -4.58 -19.79 1.98
C VAL A 163 -5.91 -19.97 2.69
N ALA A 164 -5.94 -19.81 4.01
CA ALA A 164 -7.17 -19.95 4.80
C ALA A 164 -8.22 -18.92 4.36
N ILE A 165 -7.82 -17.66 4.18
CA ILE A 165 -8.73 -16.61 3.70
C ILE A 165 -9.23 -16.95 2.30
N ALA A 166 -8.36 -17.33 1.36
CA ALA A 166 -8.75 -17.71 0.01
C ALA A 166 -9.73 -18.90 0.00
N LEU A 167 -9.49 -19.93 0.84
CA LEU A 167 -10.40 -21.06 0.99
C LEU A 167 -11.76 -20.66 1.57
N ILE A 168 -11.79 -19.76 2.57
CA ILE A 168 -13.05 -19.22 3.12
C ILE A 168 -13.85 -18.55 2.00
N PHE A 169 -13.22 -17.74 1.15
CA PHE A 169 -13.91 -17.08 0.04
C PHE A 169 -14.34 -18.04 -1.07
N ILE A 170 -13.57 -19.10 -1.35
CA ILE A 170 -13.99 -20.18 -2.27
C ILE A 170 -15.23 -20.89 -1.71
N LEU A 171 -15.21 -21.28 -0.42
CA LEU A 171 -16.34 -21.93 0.23
C LEU A 171 -17.56 -21.01 0.29
N PHE A 172 -17.34 -19.72 0.62
CA PHE A 172 -18.39 -18.71 0.58
C PHE A 172 -19.04 -18.64 -0.81
N SER A 173 -18.25 -18.61 -1.87
CA SER A 173 -18.76 -18.57 -3.25
C SER A 173 -19.59 -19.80 -3.62
N ILE A 174 -19.26 -20.98 -3.09
CA ILE A 174 -20.01 -22.24 -3.36
C ILE A 174 -21.28 -22.31 -2.51
N PHE A 175 -21.17 -22.07 -1.22
CA PHE A 175 -22.23 -22.28 -0.24
C PHE A 175 -23.12 -21.05 0.00
N GLY A 176 -23.22 -20.14 -0.96
CA GLY A 176 -23.96 -18.89 -0.83
C GLY A 176 -25.39 -19.00 -0.34
N GLN A 177 -26.12 -20.05 -0.73
CA GLN A 177 -27.51 -20.29 -0.30
C GLN A 177 -27.61 -20.71 1.18
N SER A 178 -26.55 -21.28 1.73
CA SER A 178 -26.50 -21.72 3.14
C SER A 178 -25.98 -20.61 4.07
N MET A 179 -25.63 -19.44 3.55
CA MET A 179 -25.13 -18.35 4.34
C MET A 179 -26.25 -17.61 5.08
N PRO A 180 -25.95 -16.91 6.18
CA PRO A 180 -26.90 -16.04 6.84
C PRO A 180 -27.52 -15.02 5.86
N TYR A 181 -28.78 -14.68 6.04
CA TYR A 181 -29.57 -13.84 5.15
C TYR A 181 -28.85 -12.58 4.62
N LEU A 182 -28.12 -11.89 5.50
CA LEU A 182 -27.38 -10.65 5.16
C LEU A 182 -26.25 -10.84 4.17
N ILE A 183 -25.67 -12.04 4.07
CA ILE A 183 -24.56 -12.36 3.17
C ILE A 183 -24.91 -13.50 2.21
N SER A 184 -26.18 -13.91 2.16
CA SER A 184 -26.63 -14.96 1.28
C SER A 184 -26.59 -14.52 -0.19
N HIS A 185 -26.30 -15.47 -1.07
CA HIS A 185 -26.31 -15.28 -2.51
C HIS A 185 -26.60 -16.61 -3.22
N GLN A 186 -26.79 -16.59 -4.55
CA GLN A 186 -27.20 -17.77 -5.31
C GLN A 186 -26.23 -18.96 -5.23
N GLY A 187 -24.98 -18.74 -4.85
CA GLY A 187 -23.92 -19.74 -4.91
C GLY A 187 -23.41 -19.98 -6.33
N LEU A 188 -22.18 -20.42 -6.45
CA LEU A 188 -21.57 -20.78 -7.73
C LEU A 188 -21.42 -22.30 -7.84
N SER A 189 -21.78 -22.88 -8.97
CA SER A 189 -21.40 -24.26 -9.27
C SER A 189 -19.89 -24.37 -9.41
N ILE A 190 -19.31 -25.52 -9.14
CA ILE A 190 -17.86 -25.75 -9.25
C ILE A 190 -17.34 -25.39 -10.65
N THR A 191 -18.09 -25.74 -11.70
CA THR A 191 -17.74 -25.40 -13.08
C THR A 191 -17.68 -23.89 -13.30
N ARG A 192 -18.67 -23.14 -12.77
CA ARG A 192 -18.71 -21.68 -12.89
C ARG A 192 -17.63 -21.02 -12.05
N LEU A 193 -17.37 -21.53 -10.87
CA LEU A 193 -16.30 -21.06 -10.00
C LEU A 193 -14.94 -21.22 -10.68
N VAL A 194 -14.62 -22.41 -11.19
CA VAL A 194 -13.34 -22.67 -11.86
C VAL A 194 -13.23 -21.87 -13.14
N GLY A 195 -14.30 -21.78 -13.95
CA GLY A 195 -14.33 -20.95 -15.15
C GLY A 195 -14.01 -19.49 -14.86
N TYR A 196 -14.65 -18.90 -13.85
CA TYR A 196 -14.47 -17.52 -13.48
C TYR A 196 -13.09 -17.25 -12.86
N HIS A 197 -12.63 -18.12 -11.94
CA HIS A 197 -11.39 -17.85 -11.20
C HIS A 197 -10.12 -18.19 -11.97
N TRP A 198 -10.12 -19.27 -12.81
CA TRP A 198 -8.91 -19.69 -13.50
C TRP A 198 -8.86 -19.26 -14.96
N PHE A 199 -9.98 -19.21 -15.67
CA PHE A 199 -10.00 -18.85 -17.08
C PHE A 199 -10.50 -17.42 -17.34
N GLY A 200 -11.17 -16.82 -16.35
CA GLY A 200 -11.66 -15.45 -16.44
C GLY A 200 -10.55 -14.42 -16.23
N GLY A 201 -10.70 -13.25 -16.85
CA GLY A 201 -9.76 -12.11 -16.74
C GLY A 201 -9.99 -11.21 -15.52
N GLU A 202 -10.85 -11.59 -14.57
CA GLU A 202 -11.27 -10.70 -13.47
C GLU A 202 -10.85 -11.19 -12.07
N ALA A 203 -10.48 -12.46 -11.94
CA ALA A 203 -10.07 -13.07 -10.67
C ALA A 203 -8.54 -13.23 -10.60
N ILE A 204 -8.02 -14.45 -10.71
CA ILE A 204 -6.58 -14.75 -10.63
C ILE A 204 -5.81 -13.99 -11.70
N PHE A 205 -6.29 -14.00 -12.94
CA PHE A 205 -5.69 -13.26 -14.06
C PHE A 205 -6.28 -11.86 -14.26
N GLY A 206 -6.86 -11.27 -13.18
CA GLY A 206 -7.45 -9.95 -13.17
C GLY A 206 -6.42 -8.81 -13.03
N ILE A 207 -6.94 -7.62 -12.66
CA ILE A 207 -6.13 -6.39 -12.48
C ILE A 207 -4.90 -6.62 -11.61
N PRO A 208 -4.97 -7.35 -10.46
CA PRO A 208 -3.80 -7.46 -9.60
C PRO A 208 -2.59 -8.08 -10.29
N ILE A 209 -2.76 -9.19 -11.01
CA ILE A 209 -1.64 -9.85 -11.70
C ILE A 209 -1.23 -9.09 -12.97
N SER A 210 -2.16 -8.34 -13.61
CA SER A 210 -1.83 -7.43 -14.71
C SER A 210 -0.79 -6.40 -14.27
N VAL A 211 -1.00 -5.77 -13.13
CA VAL A 211 -0.07 -4.81 -12.53
C VAL A 211 1.28 -5.47 -12.19
N SER A 212 1.23 -6.72 -11.71
CA SER A 212 2.43 -7.51 -11.41
C SER A 212 3.31 -7.72 -12.65
N VAL A 213 2.69 -8.07 -13.78
CA VAL A 213 3.36 -8.27 -15.08
C VAL A 213 3.83 -6.95 -15.68
N SER A 214 3.01 -5.91 -15.62
CA SER A 214 3.29 -4.67 -16.35
C SER A 214 4.45 -3.89 -15.77
N PHE A 215 4.53 -3.77 -14.44
CA PHE A 215 5.56 -2.91 -13.83
C PHE A 215 6.05 -3.30 -12.42
N ILE A 216 5.29 -4.01 -11.58
CA ILE A 216 5.80 -4.38 -10.23
C ILE A 216 7.09 -5.20 -10.36
N PHE A 217 7.10 -6.19 -11.27
CA PHE A 217 8.30 -6.99 -11.50
C PHE A 217 9.51 -6.13 -11.84
N LEU A 218 9.35 -5.14 -12.72
CA LEU A 218 10.43 -4.27 -13.15
C LEU A 218 10.98 -3.41 -11.99
N PHE A 219 10.11 -2.91 -11.10
CA PHE A 219 10.56 -2.17 -9.93
C PHE A 219 11.32 -3.05 -8.93
N VAL A 220 10.84 -4.27 -8.70
CA VAL A 220 11.55 -5.27 -7.87
C VAL A 220 12.89 -5.63 -8.50
N LEU A 221 12.93 -5.77 -9.82
CA LEU A 221 14.15 -6.04 -10.58
C LEU A 221 15.14 -4.88 -10.50
N PHE A 222 14.67 -3.64 -10.70
CA PHE A 222 15.48 -2.43 -10.54
C PHE A 222 16.13 -2.36 -9.17
N GLY A 223 15.34 -2.60 -8.12
CA GLY A 223 15.82 -2.64 -6.74
C GLY A 223 16.87 -3.72 -6.51
N ALA A 224 16.64 -4.93 -7.03
CA ALA A 224 17.55 -6.06 -6.88
C ALA A 224 18.90 -5.83 -7.59
N ILE A 225 18.87 -5.26 -8.80
CA ILE A 225 20.11 -4.94 -9.55
C ILE A 225 20.87 -3.82 -8.82
N LEU A 226 20.18 -2.78 -8.36
CA LEU A 226 20.82 -1.67 -7.65
C LEU A 226 21.43 -2.11 -6.31
N ASP A 227 20.75 -3.00 -5.58
CA ASP A 227 21.28 -3.56 -4.32
C ASP A 227 22.48 -4.48 -4.57
N THR A 228 22.40 -5.34 -5.58
CA THR A 228 23.53 -6.23 -5.98
C THR A 228 24.74 -5.41 -6.39
N ALA A 229 24.52 -4.28 -7.06
CA ALA A 229 25.58 -3.32 -7.43
C ALA A 229 26.18 -2.54 -6.24
N GLY A 230 25.66 -2.71 -5.02
CA GLY A 230 26.14 -2.06 -3.80
C GLY A 230 25.47 -0.76 -3.43
N GLY A 231 24.35 -0.43 -4.09
CA GLY A 231 23.53 0.78 -3.80
C GLY A 231 23.04 0.84 -2.36
N GLY A 232 22.59 -0.30 -1.80
CA GLY A 232 22.14 -0.37 -0.41
C GLY A 232 23.22 0.05 0.60
N LYS A 233 24.44 -0.48 0.46
CA LYS A 233 25.57 -0.08 1.30
C LYS A 233 25.94 1.40 1.15
N TYR A 234 25.86 1.91 -0.07
CA TYR A 234 26.09 3.32 -0.34
C TYR A 234 25.08 4.21 0.40
N PHE A 235 23.79 3.89 0.35
CA PHE A 235 22.76 4.67 1.03
C PHE A 235 22.92 4.67 2.55
N ILE A 236 23.29 3.55 3.14
CA ILE A 236 23.61 3.47 4.57
C ILE A 236 24.77 4.41 4.91
N ASN A 237 25.89 4.31 4.19
CA ASN A 237 27.05 5.16 4.43
C ASN A 237 26.74 6.65 4.24
N LEU A 238 25.95 6.98 3.21
CA LEU A 238 25.52 8.36 2.95
C LEU A 238 24.66 8.90 4.10
N ALA A 239 23.73 8.09 4.61
CA ALA A 239 22.88 8.46 5.75
C ALA A 239 23.73 8.74 7.00
N PHE A 240 24.72 7.88 7.32
CA PHE A 240 25.64 8.11 8.43
C PHE A 240 26.50 9.37 8.22
N ALA A 241 26.95 9.62 6.99
CA ALA A 241 27.73 10.81 6.67
C ALA A 241 26.91 12.12 6.84
N LEU A 242 25.62 12.09 6.54
CA LEU A 242 24.72 13.25 6.61
C LEU A 242 24.32 13.59 8.06
N VAL A 243 23.91 12.61 8.85
CA VAL A 243 23.25 12.86 10.14
C VAL A 243 23.92 12.21 11.33
N GLY A 244 24.99 11.45 11.15
CA GLY A 244 25.67 10.69 12.22
C GLY A 244 26.20 11.55 13.37
N LYS A 245 26.57 12.80 13.10
CA LYS A 245 27.07 13.78 14.08
C LYS A 245 25.97 14.40 14.96
N MET A 246 24.71 14.32 14.49
CA MET A 246 23.58 14.89 15.24
C MET A 246 23.32 14.11 16.54
N ARG A 247 22.71 14.76 17.54
CA ARG A 247 22.24 14.06 18.74
C ARG A 247 21.30 12.92 18.34
N GLY A 248 21.60 11.67 18.78
CA GLY A 248 20.93 10.47 18.32
C GLY A 248 21.21 10.14 16.84
N GLY A 249 22.36 10.55 16.33
CA GLY A 249 22.78 10.35 14.94
C GLY A 249 22.59 8.95 14.40
N PRO A 250 22.96 7.88 15.12
CA PRO A 250 22.72 6.51 14.70
C PRO A 250 21.27 6.16 14.37
N ALA A 251 20.33 6.60 15.24
CA ALA A 251 18.91 6.38 15.00
C ALA A 251 18.39 7.19 13.79
N LYS A 252 18.85 8.44 13.67
CA LYS A 252 18.53 9.29 12.52
C LYS A 252 19.09 8.74 11.22
N ALA A 253 20.32 8.23 11.24
CA ALA A 253 20.95 7.59 10.11
C ALA A 253 20.20 6.31 9.71
N ALA A 254 19.75 5.52 10.69
CA ALA A 254 18.90 4.33 10.44
C ALA A 254 17.60 4.73 9.73
N ILE A 255 16.92 5.78 10.18
CA ILE A 255 15.67 6.25 9.56
C ILE A 255 15.92 6.71 8.12
N LEU A 256 16.96 7.49 7.89
CA LEU A 256 17.29 7.97 6.54
C LEU A 256 17.73 6.83 5.61
N ALA A 257 18.59 5.93 6.11
CA ALA A 257 19.03 4.75 5.36
C ALA A 257 17.85 3.86 5.00
N SER A 258 16.99 3.55 5.98
CA SER A 258 15.80 2.73 5.77
C SER A 258 14.80 3.41 4.81
N GLY A 259 14.72 4.74 4.82
CA GLY A 259 13.94 5.49 3.84
C GLY A 259 14.47 5.34 2.42
N LEU A 260 15.78 5.48 2.23
CA LEU A 260 16.43 5.34 0.92
C LEU A 260 16.42 3.91 0.39
N THR A 261 16.64 2.92 1.25
CA THR A 261 16.58 1.50 0.86
C THR A 261 15.14 1.00 0.72
N GLY A 262 14.22 1.55 1.49
CA GLY A 262 12.78 1.28 1.41
C GLY A 262 12.18 1.64 0.05
N LEU A 263 12.71 2.71 -0.59
CA LEU A 263 12.38 3.05 -1.98
C LEU A 263 12.63 1.88 -2.96
N ILE A 264 13.51 0.95 -2.61
CA ILE A 264 13.98 -0.13 -3.48
C ILE A 264 13.33 -1.45 -3.10
N SER A 265 13.22 -1.75 -1.80
CA SER A 265 12.82 -3.08 -1.32
C SER A 265 11.31 -3.35 -1.41
N GLY A 266 10.47 -2.32 -1.26
CA GLY A 266 9.00 -2.44 -1.28
C GLY A 266 8.40 -3.30 -0.15
N SER A 267 9.22 -3.89 0.74
CA SER A 267 8.82 -4.75 1.86
C SER A 267 9.42 -4.25 3.17
N SER A 268 8.58 -4.10 4.20
CA SER A 268 9.00 -3.70 5.55
C SER A 268 9.96 -4.70 6.18
N VAL A 269 9.69 -5.99 6.02
CA VAL A 269 10.51 -7.08 6.59
C VAL A 269 11.87 -7.13 5.91
N ALA A 270 11.89 -7.15 4.57
CA ALA A 270 13.13 -7.16 3.80
C ALA A 270 13.98 -5.91 4.10
N ASN A 271 13.36 -4.73 4.19
CA ASN A 271 14.05 -3.49 4.55
C ASN A 271 14.63 -3.56 5.97
N THR A 272 13.85 -4.05 6.96
CA THR A 272 14.30 -4.23 8.34
C THR A 272 15.51 -5.18 8.42
N VAL A 273 15.53 -6.26 7.65
CA VAL A 273 16.67 -7.19 7.64
C VAL A 273 17.89 -6.54 6.97
N THR A 274 17.70 -5.89 5.82
CA THR A 274 18.79 -5.31 5.04
C THR A 274 19.49 -4.16 5.77
N THR A 275 18.73 -3.19 6.29
CA THR A 275 19.28 -2.02 6.97
C THR A 275 19.57 -2.31 8.44
N GLY A 276 18.68 -3.03 9.12
CA GLY A 276 18.76 -3.29 10.55
C GLY A 276 19.98 -4.12 10.97
N THR A 277 20.48 -5.00 10.11
CA THR A 277 21.73 -5.75 10.38
C THR A 277 22.94 -4.82 10.60
N PHE A 278 22.94 -3.64 10.00
CA PHE A 278 23.98 -2.62 10.16
C PHE A 278 23.58 -1.56 11.20
N THR A 279 22.36 -1.05 11.13
CA THR A 279 21.93 0.10 11.92
C THR A 279 21.62 -0.25 13.37
N ILE A 280 20.96 -1.38 13.65
CA ILE A 280 20.60 -1.78 15.02
C ILE A 280 21.84 -1.97 15.92
N PRO A 281 22.92 -2.67 15.50
CA PRO A 281 24.13 -2.77 16.31
C PRO A 281 24.77 -1.41 16.64
N ILE A 282 24.79 -0.48 15.66
CA ILE A 282 25.34 0.87 15.87
C ILE A 282 24.47 1.68 16.83
N MET A 283 23.14 1.61 16.71
CA MET A 283 22.21 2.24 17.65
C MET A 283 22.38 1.71 19.08
N LYS A 284 22.57 0.40 19.26
CA LYS A 284 22.85 -0.21 20.56
C LYS A 284 24.18 0.24 21.13
N LYS A 285 25.24 0.27 20.30
CA LYS A 285 26.57 0.77 20.70
C LYS A 285 26.53 2.22 21.18
N SER A 286 25.64 3.05 20.59
CA SER A 286 25.45 4.44 21.00
C SER A 286 24.63 4.64 22.29
N GLY A 287 24.13 3.55 22.89
CA GLY A 287 23.38 3.57 24.16
C GLY A 287 21.86 3.42 24.04
N LEU A 288 21.32 3.19 22.85
CA LEU A 288 19.91 2.87 22.70
C LEU A 288 19.59 1.47 23.24
N PRO A 289 18.55 1.28 24.07
CA PRO A 289 18.07 -0.04 24.48
C PRO A 289 17.72 -0.91 23.25
N ALA A 290 17.99 -2.20 23.32
CA ALA A 290 17.78 -3.15 22.21
C ALA A 290 16.34 -3.10 21.65
N VAL A 291 15.34 -3.03 22.53
CA VAL A 291 13.92 -2.88 22.16
C VAL A 291 13.68 -1.60 21.35
N LYS A 292 14.21 -0.47 21.81
CA LYS A 292 14.01 0.82 21.13
C LYS A 292 14.78 0.91 19.80
N ALA A 293 15.98 0.35 19.73
CA ALA A 293 16.76 0.28 18.50
C ALA A 293 16.02 -0.56 17.42
N GLY A 294 15.52 -1.74 17.81
CA GLY A 294 14.70 -2.55 16.93
C GLY A 294 13.39 -1.84 16.52
N ALA A 295 12.72 -1.19 17.44
CA ALA A 295 11.47 -0.49 17.17
C ALA A 295 11.63 0.73 16.23
N ILE A 296 12.71 1.48 16.33
CA ILE A 296 13.01 2.60 15.41
C ILE A 296 13.24 2.04 13.98
N GLU A 297 13.99 0.97 13.86
CA GLU A 297 14.26 0.33 12.57
C GLU A 297 12.97 -0.17 11.92
N VAL A 298 12.11 -0.86 12.68
CA VAL A 298 10.80 -1.33 12.18
C VAL A 298 9.94 -0.15 11.71
N ALA A 299 9.80 0.89 12.55
CA ALA A 299 8.99 2.05 12.22
C ALA A 299 9.52 2.82 11.00
N ALA A 300 10.84 2.80 10.75
CA ALA A 300 11.46 3.37 9.56
C ALA A 300 11.23 2.51 8.32
N SER A 301 11.36 1.18 8.47
CA SER A 301 11.18 0.22 7.38
C SER A 301 9.75 0.19 6.86
N VAL A 302 8.76 0.24 7.74
CA VAL A 302 7.34 0.34 7.35
C VAL A 302 7.07 1.63 6.59
N ASN A 303 7.63 2.76 7.05
CA ASN A 303 7.51 4.03 6.33
C ASN A 303 8.14 4.01 4.93
N GLY A 304 9.14 3.14 4.68
CA GLY A 304 9.73 2.97 3.35
C GLY A 304 8.70 2.61 2.28
N GLN A 305 7.67 1.88 2.65
CA GLN A 305 6.61 1.46 1.72
C GLN A 305 5.66 2.59 1.30
N ILE A 306 5.58 3.68 2.05
CA ILE A 306 4.75 4.84 1.71
C ILE A 306 5.53 5.95 1.01
N MET A 307 6.85 5.85 0.92
CA MET A 307 7.69 6.93 0.40
C MET A 307 7.79 6.91 -1.13
N PRO A 308 7.26 7.93 -1.84
CA PRO A 308 7.50 8.08 -3.28
C PRO A 308 9.01 8.25 -3.60
N PRO A 309 9.45 7.90 -4.84
CA PRO A 309 8.64 7.61 -6.02
C PRO A 309 8.29 6.13 -6.24
N ILE A 310 8.87 5.17 -5.53
CA ILE A 310 8.64 3.75 -5.82
C ILE A 310 7.53 3.20 -4.95
N MET A 311 7.52 3.53 -3.64
CA MET A 311 6.53 3.03 -2.69
C MET A 311 6.53 1.48 -2.61
N GLY A 312 5.56 0.88 -1.95
CA GLY A 312 5.33 -0.56 -2.03
C GLY A 312 4.51 -0.94 -3.27
N ALA A 313 4.53 -2.23 -3.64
CA ALA A 313 3.78 -2.75 -4.79
C ALA A 313 2.28 -2.42 -4.76
N ALA A 314 1.69 -2.21 -3.57
CA ALA A 314 0.29 -1.82 -3.40
C ALA A 314 -0.07 -0.48 -4.07
N ALA A 315 0.86 0.48 -4.13
CA ALA A 315 0.59 1.78 -4.74
C ALA A 315 0.38 1.70 -6.27
N PHE A 316 1.05 0.76 -6.93
CA PHE A 316 0.83 0.50 -8.35
C PHE A 316 -0.53 -0.14 -8.60
N VAL A 317 -0.91 -1.10 -7.75
CA VAL A 317 -2.24 -1.72 -7.81
C VAL A 317 -3.32 -0.69 -7.54
N MET A 318 -3.07 0.25 -6.61
CA MET A 318 -3.97 1.36 -6.32
C MET A 318 -4.22 2.23 -7.56
N ALA A 319 -3.18 2.59 -8.31
CA ALA A 319 -3.30 3.38 -9.53
C ALA A 319 -4.24 2.72 -10.54
N GLU A 320 -4.08 1.41 -10.75
CA GLU A 320 -4.87 0.64 -11.71
C GLU A 320 -6.32 0.45 -11.24
N LEU A 321 -6.53 0.11 -9.95
CA LEU A 321 -7.88 -0.03 -9.39
C LEU A 321 -8.68 1.27 -9.45
N LEU A 322 -8.00 2.42 -9.32
CA LEU A 322 -8.61 3.73 -9.40
C LEU A 322 -8.74 4.27 -10.83
N GLY A 323 -8.10 3.64 -11.80
CA GLY A 323 -8.03 4.13 -13.19
C GLY A 323 -7.31 5.47 -13.31
N ILE A 324 -6.34 5.77 -12.44
CA ILE A 324 -5.57 7.02 -12.43
C ILE A 324 -4.09 6.75 -12.71
N SER A 325 -3.38 7.79 -13.16
CA SER A 325 -1.94 7.66 -13.39
C SER A 325 -1.19 7.38 -12.07
N TYR A 326 -0.11 6.60 -12.15
CA TYR A 326 0.76 6.39 -10.99
C TYR A 326 1.36 7.70 -10.46
N PHE A 327 1.60 8.66 -11.35
CA PHE A 327 2.01 10.03 -10.99
C PHE A 327 1.01 10.68 -10.02
N THR A 328 -0.28 10.53 -10.27
CA THR A 328 -1.35 11.06 -9.40
C THR A 328 -1.28 10.44 -8.00
N VAL A 329 -1.10 9.11 -7.92
CA VAL A 329 -0.95 8.41 -6.63
C VAL A 329 0.25 8.92 -5.84
N ILE A 330 1.44 9.04 -6.50
CA ILE A 330 2.65 9.55 -5.83
C ILE A 330 2.44 10.99 -5.34
N THR A 331 1.80 11.83 -6.13
CA THR A 331 1.55 13.24 -5.76
C THR A 331 0.71 13.31 -4.48
N HIS A 332 -0.34 12.51 -4.38
CA HIS A 332 -1.21 12.49 -3.19
C HIS A 332 -0.55 11.81 -1.98
N ALA A 333 0.32 10.82 -2.21
CA ALA A 333 1.04 10.14 -1.14
C ALA A 333 2.25 10.93 -0.59
N PHE A 334 2.79 11.89 -1.35
CA PHE A 334 4.06 12.54 -1.07
C PHE A 334 4.07 13.28 0.28
N LEU A 335 3.14 14.20 0.48
CA LEU A 335 3.12 15.03 1.69
C LEU A 335 2.92 14.20 2.97
N PRO A 336 1.95 13.28 3.07
CA PRO A 336 1.82 12.42 4.24
C PRO A 336 3.07 11.58 4.54
N ALA A 337 3.73 11.07 3.50
CA ALA A 337 4.95 10.29 3.66
C ALA A 337 6.09 11.12 4.24
N VAL A 338 6.35 12.30 3.69
CA VAL A 338 7.39 13.24 4.17
C VAL A 338 7.12 13.64 5.63
N ILE A 339 5.88 13.99 5.95
CA ILE A 339 5.45 14.34 7.32
C ILE A 339 5.70 13.17 8.27
N SER A 340 5.38 11.94 7.87
CA SER A 340 5.62 10.75 8.69
C SER A 340 7.11 10.51 8.97
N TYR A 341 7.99 10.72 7.97
CA TYR A 341 9.44 10.61 8.17
C TYR A 341 10.00 11.69 9.08
N ILE A 342 9.60 12.94 8.91
CA ILE A 342 10.01 14.05 9.78
C ILE A 342 9.57 13.80 11.23
N ALA A 343 8.35 13.27 11.42
CA ALA A 343 7.86 12.91 12.74
C ALA A 343 8.69 11.79 13.38
N LEU A 344 9.07 10.74 12.64
CA LEU A 344 9.94 9.69 13.17
C LEU A 344 11.34 10.19 13.51
N PHE A 345 11.86 11.06 12.66
CA PHE A 345 13.14 11.73 12.92
C PHE A 345 13.11 12.54 14.21
N TYR A 346 11.99 13.23 14.47
CA TYR A 346 11.77 13.95 15.72
C TYR A 346 11.58 13.00 16.91
N ILE A 347 10.82 11.92 16.78
CA ILE A 347 10.68 10.89 17.83
C ILE A 347 12.05 10.33 18.23
N SER A 348 12.90 10.01 17.25
CA SER A 348 14.26 9.52 17.52
C SER A 348 15.12 10.56 18.24
N HIS A 349 14.92 11.86 17.94
CA HIS A 349 15.56 12.94 18.66
C HIS A 349 15.09 13.01 20.11
N LEU A 350 13.78 13.00 20.37
CA LEU A 350 13.22 13.00 21.72
C LEU A 350 13.69 11.82 22.56
N GLU A 351 13.72 10.62 21.99
CA GLU A 351 14.25 9.43 22.65
C GLU A 351 15.74 9.58 23.01
N SER A 352 16.51 10.20 22.13
CA SER A 352 17.93 10.47 22.39
C SER A 352 18.13 11.56 23.44
N VAL A 353 17.21 12.52 23.54
CA VAL A 353 17.21 13.53 24.62
C VAL A 353 16.91 12.87 25.95
N LYS A 354 15.86 12.05 26.05
CA LYS A 354 15.48 11.32 27.26
C LYS A 354 16.60 10.43 27.81
N LEU A 355 17.36 9.79 26.90
CA LEU A 355 18.44 8.85 27.24
C LEU A 355 19.82 9.50 27.28
N ASN A 356 19.90 10.83 27.12
CA ASN A 356 21.15 11.59 27.04
C ASN A 356 22.17 11.04 26.04
N ILE A 357 21.69 10.53 24.91
CA ILE A 357 22.53 9.96 23.83
C ILE A 357 23.11 11.08 22.99
N ARG A 358 24.41 11.04 22.73
CA ARG A 358 25.15 11.97 21.87
C ARG A 358 25.20 11.45 20.43
N GLY A 359 25.74 12.25 19.50
CA GLY A 359 26.10 11.81 18.15
C GLY A 359 27.33 10.91 18.14
N LEU A 360 27.62 10.31 17.00
CA LEU A 360 28.86 9.56 16.78
C LEU A 360 30.06 10.51 16.77
N PRO A 361 31.23 10.05 17.26
CA PRO A 361 32.47 10.79 17.13
C PRO A 361 32.86 10.89 15.63
N GLU A 362 33.54 11.96 15.27
CA GLU A 362 33.95 12.23 13.87
C GLU A 362 34.75 11.09 13.24
N SER A 363 35.52 10.38 14.04
CA SER A 363 36.34 9.24 13.60
C SER A 363 35.54 8.03 13.13
N GLU A 364 34.24 7.93 13.55
CA GLU A 364 33.35 6.84 13.17
C GLU A 364 32.39 7.25 12.01
N ILE A 365 32.44 8.51 11.58
CA ILE A 365 31.53 9.05 10.53
C ILE A 365 32.27 9.07 9.19
N PRO A 366 31.70 8.45 8.14
CA PRO A 366 32.26 8.55 6.80
C PRO A 366 32.31 10.02 6.31
N PRO A 367 33.41 10.49 5.68
CA PRO A 367 33.50 11.86 5.19
C PRO A 367 32.48 12.10 4.06
N LEU A 368 31.58 13.07 4.24
CA LEU A 368 30.42 13.30 3.39
C LEU A 368 30.79 13.46 1.90
N GLY A 369 31.77 14.34 1.58
CA GLY A 369 32.17 14.59 0.20
C GLY A 369 32.68 13.35 -0.52
N LYS A 370 33.58 12.59 0.13
CA LYS A 370 34.10 11.33 -0.45
C LYS A 370 33.01 10.27 -0.57
N THR A 371 32.14 10.14 0.43
CA THR A 371 31.04 9.18 0.39
C THR A 371 30.06 9.51 -0.72
N PHE A 372 29.64 10.75 -0.84
CA PHE A 372 28.72 11.21 -1.88
C PHE A 372 29.27 10.95 -3.28
N LEU A 373 30.52 11.37 -3.54
CA LEU A 373 31.15 11.20 -4.86
C LEU A 373 31.42 9.73 -5.21
N SER A 374 31.69 8.88 -4.22
CA SER A 374 31.98 7.46 -4.46
C SER A 374 30.80 6.67 -5.02
N GLY A 375 29.57 7.12 -4.76
CA GLY A 375 28.36 6.41 -5.14
C GLY A 375 27.34 7.25 -5.92
N ILE A 376 27.73 8.44 -6.40
CA ILE A 376 26.81 9.32 -7.15
C ILE A 376 26.19 8.64 -8.38
N HIS A 377 26.92 7.69 -8.97
CA HIS A 377 26.47 6.89 -10.10
C HIS A 377 25.22 6.04 -9.78
N TYR A 378 24.97 5.67 -8.51
CA TYR A 378 23.73 4.98 -8.10
C TYR A 378 22.51 5.89 -8.08
N LEU A 379 22.72 7.22 -7.96
CA LEU A 379 21.64 8.19 -7.99
C LEU A 379 21.16 8.49 -9.41
N ILE A 380 22.01 8.27 -10.42
CA ILE A 380 21.69 8.57 -11.84
C ILE A 380 20.46 7.78 -12.32
N PRO A 381 20.37 6.43 -12.16
CA PRO A 381 19.19 5.69 -12.59
C PRO A 381 17.91 6.10 -11.82
N ILE A 382 18.04 6.46 -10.55
CA ILE A 382 16.93 6.96 -9.74
C ILE A 382 16.48 8.33 -10.26
N PHE A 383 17.43 9.21 -10.60
CA PHE A 383 17.11 10.50 -11.19
C PHE A 383 16.41 10.34 -12.55
N ILE A 384 16.90 9.44 -13.41
CA ILE A 384 16.26 9.12 -14.70
C ILE A 384 14.83 8.64 -14.46
N LEU A 385 14.62 7.71 -13.50
CA LEU A 385 13.29 7.22 -13.15
C LEU A 385 12.36 8.36 -12.74
N VAL A 386 12.82 9.21 -11.82
CA VAL A 386 12.05 10.35 -11.33
C VAL A 386 11.76 11.34 -12.44
N TYR A 387 12.74 11.66 -13.28
CA TYR A 387 12.60 12.57 -14.42
C TYR A 387 11.54 12.07 -15.42
N LEU A 388 11.65 10.79 -15.82
CA LEU A 388 10.69 10.20 -16.77
C LEU A 388 9.28 10.12 -16.21
N LEU A 389 9.13 9.81 -14.91
CA LEU A 389 7.82 9.73 -14.27
C LEU A 389 7.20 11.11 -14.00
N LEU A 390 7.97 12.07 -13.49
CA LEU A 390 7.41 13.33 -12.97
C LEU A 390 7.43 14.46 -14.00
N ILE A 391 8.45 14.52 -14.85
CA ILE A 391 8.61 15.61 -15.84
C ILE A 391 8.04 15.18 -17.19
N GLU A 392 8.52 14.06 -17.72
CA GLU A 392 8.09 13.54 -19.03
C GLU A 392 6.73 12.81 -18.95
N ARG A 393 6.27 12.44 -17.74
CA ARG A 393 5.00 11.77 -17.50
C ARG A 393 4.82 10.46 -18.28
N TRP A 394 5.90 9.73 -18.44
CA TRP A 394 5.88 8.41 -19.06
C TRP A 394 5.15 7.41 -18.18
N THR A 395 4.73 6.27 -18.78
CA THR A 395 4.19 5.16 -18.01
C THR A 395 5.21 4.62 -17.02
N ALA A 396 4.75 4.10 -15.89
CA ALA A 396 5.64 3.52 -14.88
C ALA A 396 6.53 2.40 -15.45
N ALA A 397 5.96 1.56 -16.33
CA ALA A 397 6.68 0.48 -17.00
C ALA A 397 7.84 1.01 -17.87
N SER A 398 7.57 1.99 -18.73
CA SER A 398 8.60 2.55 -19.60
C SER A 398 9.66 3.28 -18.79
N ALA A 399 9.29 4.08 -17.81
CA ALA A 399 10.23 4.83 -16.98
C ALA A 399 11.21 3.92 -16.25
N VAL A 400 10.71 2.85 -15.62
CA VAL A 400 11.58 1.90 -14.90
C VAL A 400 12.41 1.04 -15.86
N PHE A 401 11.88 0.66 -17.02
CA PHE A 401 12.62 -0.08 -18.03
C PHE A 401 13.88 0.67 -18.47
N TYR A 402 13.76 1.95 -18.87
CA TYR A 402 14.92 2.76 -19.25
C TYR A 402 15.86 3.05 -18.07
N SER A 403 15.33 3.13 -16.85
CA SER A 403 16.15 3.26 -15.65
C SER A 403 16.96 2.00 -15.38
N ILE A 404 16.41 0.80 -15.62
CA ILE A 404 17.13 -0.47 -15.54
C ILE A 404 18.25 -0.52 -16.59
N LEU A 405 17.96 -0.14 -17.83
CA LEU A 405 18.98 -0.09 -18.89
C LEU A 405 20.12 0.85 -18.54
N SER A 406 19.80 2.05 -18.04
CA SER A 406 20.82 3.00 -17.59
C SER A 406 21.67 2.44 -16.45
N LEU A 407 21.04 1.75 -15.49
CA LEU A 407 21.74 1.09 -14.38
C LEU A 407 22.70 -0.01 -14.88
N MET A 408 22.24 -0.86 -15.82
CA MET A 408 23.08 -1.90 -16.42
C MET A 408 24.31 -1.30 -17.13
N VAL A 409 24.10 -0.24 -17.91
CA VAL A 409 25.22 0.47 -18.58
C VAL A 409 26.18 1.06 -17.55
N ILE A 410 25.69 1.68 -16.48
CA ILE A 410 26.52 2.26 -15.42
C ILE A 410 27.35 1.17 -14.71
N ILE A 411 26.77 0.00 -14.43
CA ILE A 411 27.49 -1.14 -13.84
C ILE A 411 28.64 -1.55 -14.75
N LEU A 412 28.40 -1.75 -16.05
CA LEU A 412 29.44 -2.16 -17.01
C LEU A 412 30.55 -1.12 -17.10
N VAL A 413 30.21 0.15 -17.24
CA VAL A 413 31.19 1.25 -17.31
C VAL A 413 32.02 1.32 -16.02
N ARG A 414 31.37 1.25 -14.85
CA ARG A 414 32.02 1.27 -13.53
C ARG A 414 33.06 0.16 -13.41
N GLU A 415 32.71 -1.08 -13.75
CA GLU A 415 33.60 -2.23 -13.59
C GLU A 415 34.75 -2.20 -14.60
N VAL A 416 34.53 -1.74 -15.84
CA VAL A 416 35.59 -1.53 -16.81
C VAL A 416 36.59 -0.46 -16.32
N LEU A 417 36.07 0.67 -15.79
CA LEU A 417 36.93 1.73 -15.24
C LEU A 417 37.69 1.28 -13.99
N ALA A 418 37.03 0.50 -13.11
CA ALA A 418 37.65 -0.06 -11.93
C ALA A 418 38.78 -1.05 -12.29
N ALA A 419 38.57 -1.90 -13.29
CA ALA A 419 39.58 -2.81 -13.82
C ALA A 419 40.77 -2.05 -14.38
N LYS A 420 40.55 -1.02 -15.21
CA LYS A 420 41.62 -0.17 -15.75
C LYS A 420 42.42 0.52 -14.65
N LYS A 421 41.79 1.03 -13.62
CA LYS A 421 42.44 1.68 -12.47
C LYS A 421 43.33 0.70 -11.64
N LYS A 422 42.99 -0.58 -11.67
CA LYS A 422 43.74 -1.65 -11.00
C LYS A 422 44.78 -2.34 -11.93
N ASN A 423 44.99 -1.80 -13.12
CA ASN A 423 45.85 -2.39 -14.17
C ASN A 423 45.42 -3.81 -14.59
N LEU A 424 44.11 -4.11 -14.50
CA LEU A 424 43.51 -5.36 -14.96
C LEU A 424 42.95 -5.20 -16.39
N SER A 425 42.73 -6.31 -17.07
CA SER A 425 42.16 -6.32 -18.42
C SER A 425 40.77 -5.67 -18.42
N PRO A 426 40.45 -4.73 -19.33
CA PRO A 426 39.10 -4.18 -19.50
C PRO A 426 38.01 -5.25 -19.75
N PHE A 427 38.41 -6.33 -20.44
CA PHE A 427 37.53 -7.47 -20.70
C PHE A 427 37.18 -8.24 -19.40
N GLY A 428 38.14 -8.33 -18.46
CA GLY A 428 37.91 -8.87 -17.12
C GLY A 428 36.88 -8.02 -16.34
N GLY A 429 36.99 -6.71 -16.41
CA GLY A 429 36.01 -5.78 -15.85
C GLY A 429 34.63 -5.94 -16.46
N LEU A 430 34.54 -6.04 -17.78
CA LEU A 430 33.26 -6.26 -18.48
C LEU A 430 32.61 -7.59 -18.04
N LYS A 431 33.39 -8.69 -17.97
CA LYS A 431 32.89 -9.99 -17.50
C LYS A 431 32.35 -9.91 -16.07
N PHE A 432 33.06 -9.18 -15.20
CA PHE A 432 32.60 -9.00 -13.81
C PHE A 432 31.27 -8.22 -13.76
N GLY A 433 31.13 -7.12 -14.51
CA GLY A 433 29.90 -6.34 -14.60
C GLY A 433 28.72 -7.16 -15.16
N ILE A 434 28.95 -7.99 -16.17
CA ILE A 434 27.93 -8.91 -16.70
C ILE A 434 27.48 -9.91 -15.63
N ASN A 435 28.41 -10.49 -14.87
CA ASN A 435 28.07 -11.42 -13.80
C ASN A 435 27.25 -10.74 -12.69
N GLU A 436 27.55 -9.48 -12.37
CA GLU A 436 26.81 -8.68 -11.41
C GLU A 436 25.38 -8.40 -11.88
N ILE A 437 25.19 -8.07 -13.15
CA ILE A 437 23.87 -7.91 -13.76
C ILE A 437 23.10 -9.25 -13.71
N ILE A 438 23.72 -10.36 -14.09
CA ILE A 438 23.10 -11.69 -14.05
C ILE A 438 22.65 -12.04 -12.63
N ALA A 439 23.48 -11.79 -11.63
CA ALA A 439 23.13 -11.98 -10.21
C ALA A 439 21.95 -11.09 -9.80
N GLY A 440 21.90 -9.85 -10.28
CA GLY A 440 20.78 -8.93 -10.07
C GLY A 440 19.47 -9.42 -10.72
N LEU A 441 19.53 -9.94 -11.95
CA LEU A 441 18.40 -10.54 -12.66
C LEU A 441 17.84 -11.76 -11.90
N GLU A 442 18.73 -12.64 -11.45
CA GLU A 442 18.36 -13.81 -10.64
C GLU A 442 17.69 -13.39 -9.33
N LYS A 443 18.34 -12.49 -8.57
CA LYS A 443 17.83 -11.99 -7.31
C LYS A 443 16.46 -11.30 -7.45
N GLY A 444 16.27 -10.51 -8.49
CA GLY A 444 15.00 -9.83 -8.79
C GLY A 444 13.85 -10.80 -8.98
N ALA A 445 14.05 -11.84 -9.80
CA ALA A 445 13.04 -12.88 -10.02
C ALA A 445 12.74 -13.68 -8.73
N ILE A 446 13.76 -14.02 -7.95
CA ILE A 446 13.58 -14.73 -6.68
C ILE A 446 12.80 -13.87 -5.66
N ASN A 447 13.05 -12.57 -5.61
CA ASN A 447 12.30 -11.66 -4.75
C ASN A 447 10.85 -11.48 -5.21
N MET A 448 10.59 -11.64 -6.51
CA MET A 448 9.25 -11.51 -7.07
C MET A 448 8.33 -12.70 -6.79
N ILE A 449 8.86 -13.88 -6.44
CA ILE A 449 8.05 -15.09 -6.21
C ILE A 449 6.92 -14.82 -5.21
N ASN A 450 7.25 -14.30 -4.04
CA ASN A 450 6.28 -14.06 -2.97
C ASN A 450 5.22 -13.04 -3.39
N VAL A 451 5.64 -12.01 -4.08
CA VAL A 451 4.75 -10.92 -4.55
C VAL A 451 3.77 -11.46 -5.60
N ALA A 452 4.27 -12.17 -6.62
CA ALA A 452 3.44 -12.72 -7.70
C ALA A 452 2.42 -13.73 -7.17
N ILE A 453 2.85 -14.66 -6.31
CA ILE A 453 1.98 -15.68 -5.70
C ILE A 453 0.92 -15.03 -4.78
N ALA A 454 1.33 -14.04 -3.95
CA ALA A 454 0.40 -13.32 -3.08
C ALA A 454 -0.69 -12.59 -3.86
N ILE A 455 -0.29 -11.88 -4.90
CA ILE A 455 -1.20 -11.10 -5.76
C ILE A 455 -2.17 -12.04 -6.52
N ALA A 456 -1.67 -13.13 -7.08
CA ALA A 456 -2.51 -14.11 -7.76
C ALA A 456 -3.54 -14.74 -6.81
N THR A 457 -3.13 -15.08 -5.57
CA THR A 457 -4.04 -15.64 -4.57
C THR A 457 -5.05 -14.62 -4.07
N ALA A 458 -4.64 -13.35 -3.87
CA ALA A 458 -5.58 -12.27 -3.57
C ALA A 458 -6.61 -12.08 -4.69
N GLY A 459 -6.26 -12.37 -5.95
CA GLY A 459 -7.18 -12.41 -7.08
C GLY A 459 -8.35 -13.39 -6.89
N ILE A 460 -8.15 -14.49 -6.16
CA ILE A 460 -9.25 -15.41 -5.80
C ILE A 460 -10.27 -14.68 -4.92
N ILE A 461 -9.80 -13.92 -3.95
CA ILE A 461 -10.65 -13.20 -2.99
C ILE A 461 -11.40 -12.07 -3.71
N VAL A 462 -10.68 -11.28 -4.51
CA VAL A 462 -11.28 -10.21 -5.34
C VAL A 462 -12.35 -10.77 -6.26
N GLY A 463 -12.06 -11.88 -6.95
CA GLY A 463 -13.00 -12.57 -7.82
C GLY A 463 -14.23 -13.09 -7.06
N ALA A 464 -14.05 -13.65 -5.87
CA ALA A 464 -15.15 -14.10 -5.03
C ALA A 464 -16.05 -12.92 -4.60
N VAL A 465 -15.47 -11.81 -4.15
CA VAL A 465 -16.21 -10.59 -3.78
C VAL A 465 -17.00 -10.04 -4.96
N ALA A 466 -16.40 -9.98 -6.15
CA ALA A 466 -17.04 -9.47 -7.35
C ALA A 466 -18.17 -10.40 -7.84
N SER A 467 -17.92 -11.71 -7.93
CA SER A 467 -18.88 -12.69 -8.46
C SER A 467 -20.07 -12.94 -7.54
N THR A 468 -19.95 -12.70 -6.24
CA THR A 468 -21.02 -12.91 -5.26
C THR A 468 -21.76 -11.63 -4.89
N GLY A 469 -21.24 -10.45 -5.26
CA GLY A 469 -21.79 -9.15 -4.87
C GLY A 469 -21.64 -8.83 -3.37
N LEU A 470 -20.72 -9.49 -2.68
CA LEU A 470 -20.51 -9.35 -1.23
C LEU A 470 -20.29 -7.89 -0.80
N SER A 471 -19.62 -7.06 -1.63
CA SER A 471 -19.41 -5.64 -1.33
C SER A 471 -20.71 -4.90 -1.02
N ASN A 472 -21.79 -5.18 -1.79
CA ASN A 472 -23.08 -4.55 -1.58
C ASN A 472 -23.72 -4.98 -0.24
N ASN A 473 -23.60 -6.24 0.12
CA ASN A 473 -24.10 -6.76 1.39
C ASN A 473 -23.32 -6.19 2.58
N LEU A 474 -21.99 -6.01 2.41
CA LEU A 474 -21.15 -5.39 3.43
C LEU A 474 -21.54 -3.93 3.72
N ILE A 475 -22.02 -3.17 2.72
CA ILE A 475 -22.54 -1.81 2.94
C ILE A 475 -23.65 -1.85 3.99
N VAL A 476 -24.64 -2.75 3.83
CA VAL A 476 -25.77 -2.87 4.76
C VAL A 476 -25.31 -3.25 6.17
N ILE A 477 -24.42 -4.23 6.27
CA ILE A 477 -23.91 -4.73 7.55
C ILE A 477 -23.14 -3.64 8.29
N VAL A 478 -22.23 -2.97 7.58
CA VAL A 478 -21.37 -1.96 8.16
C VAL A 478 -22.19 -0.70 8.53
N GLU A 479 -23.18 -0.33 7.73
CA GLU A 479 -24.11 0.75 8.04
C GLU A 479 -24.90 0.43 9.32
N ALA A 480 -25.43 -0.79 9.45
CA ALA A 480 -26.14 -1.23 10.64
C ALA A 480 -25.27 -1.25 11.90
N ILE A 481 -24.02 -1.74 11.80
CA ILE A 481 -23.07 -1.77 12.92
C ILE A 481 -22.59 -0.37 13.29
N SER A 482 -22.30 0.48 12.31
CA SER A 482 -21.84 1.85 12.56
C SER A 482 -22.96 2.80 13.00
N GLY A 483 -24.21 2.44 12.78
CA GLY A 483 -25.37 3.31 13.03
C GLY A 483 -25.29 4.63 12.24
N GLY A 484 -24.66 4.63 11.08
CA GLY A 484 -24.39 5.82 10.28
C GLY A 484 -23.30 6.73 10.87
N ASN A 485 -22.58 6.31 11.90
CA ASN A 485 -21.48 7.08 12.48
C ASN A 485 -20.18 6.82 11.70
N VAL A 486 -19.70 7.84 11.01
CA VAL A 486 -18.52 7.75 10.16
C VAL A 486 -17.22 7.43 10.94
N ILE A 487 -17.14 7.81 12.22
CA ILE A 487 -15.96 7.51 13.05
C ILE A 487 -15.93 6.01 13.36
N ILE A 488 -17.09 5.42 13.66
CA ILE A 488 -17.21 3.98 13.90
C ILE A 488 -16.91 3.20 12.60
N LEU A 489 -17.44 3.65 11.45
CA LEU A 489 -17.14 3.09 10.14
C LEU A 489 -15.63 3.02 9.88
N LEU A 490 -14.95 4.16 10.05
CA LEU A 490 -13.50 4.24 9.83
C LEU A 490 -12.74 3.37 10.85
N ALA A 491 -13.13 3.38 12.12
CA ALA A 491 -12.51 2.53 13.13
C ALA A 491 -12.66 1.04 12.80
N LEU A 492 -13.86 0.59 12.38
CA LEU A 492 -14.10 -0.78 11.93
C LEU A 492 -13.21 -1.14 10.74
N THR A 493 -13.12 -0.25 9.75
CA THR A 493 -12.26 -0.45 8.59
C THR A 493 -10.78 -0.55 8.99
N ALA A 494 -10.30 0.32 9.87
CA ALA A 494 -8.93 0.29 10.37
C ALA A 494 -8.61 -1.02 11.10
N VAL A 495 -9.51 -1.45 11.99
CA VAL A 495 -9.37 -2.73 12.72
C VAL A 495 -9.35 -3.90 11.75
N LEU A 496 -10.24 -3.91 10.76
CA LEU A 496 -10.27 -4.96 9.73
C LEU A 496 -8.96 -5.00 8.92
N CYS A 497 -8.42 -3.83 8.51
CA CYS A 497 -7.13 -3.75 7.83
C CYS A 497 -6.01 -4.38 8.66
N ILE A 498 -5.97 -4.08 9.97
CA ILE A 498 -4.94 -4.62 10.86
C ILE A 498 -5.12 -6.12 11.04
N ILE A 499 -6.34 -6.59 11.29
CA ILE A 499 -6.63 -8.02 11.54
C ILE A 499 -6.32 -8.85 10.29
N LEU A 500 -6.83 -8.45 9.12
CA LEU A 500 -6.57 -9.17 7.87
C LEU A 500 -5.09 -9.08 7.46
N GLY A 501 -4.42 -7.99 7.80
CA GLY A 501 -2.99 -7.81 7.54
C GLY A 501 -2.07 -8.67 8.40
N MET A 502 -2.57 -9.24 9.50
CA MET A 502 -1.76 -10.12 10.34
C MET A 502 -1.33 -11.38 9.59
N GLY A 503 -0.07 -11.42 9.17
CA GLY A 503 0.51 -12.57 8.46
C GLY A 503 0.28 -12.58 6.95
N LEU A 504 -0.19 -11.49 6.37
CA LEU A 504 -0.26 -11.28 4.92
C LEU A 504 0.83 -10.31 4.46
N PRO A 505 1.39 -10.50 3.25
CA PRO A 505 2.18 -9.46 2.60
C PRO A 505 1.34 -8.20 2.38
N THR A 506 1.94 -7.03 2.52
CA THR A 506 1.26 -5.73 2.48
C THR A 506 0.39 -5.53 1.24
N THR A 507 0.87 -5.96 0.07
CA THR A 507 0.13 -5.84 -1.20
C THR A 507 -1.12 -6.72 -1.21
N ALA A 508 -1.03 -7.95 -0.73
CA ALA A 508 -2.18 -8.85 -0.64
C ALA A 508 -3.21 -8.32 0.37
N ASN A 509 -2.75 -7.85 1.54
CA ASN A 509 -3.62 -7.21 2.52
C ASN A 509 -4.37 -6.03 1.93
N TYR A 510 -3.65 -5.10 1.29
CA TYR A 510 -4.27 -3.95 0.62
C TYR A 510 -5.35 -4.38 -0.39
N LEU A 511 -5.04 -5.36 -1.26
CA LEU A 511 -5.99 -5.85 -2.27
C LEU A 511 -7.27 -6.41 -1.64
N VAL A 512 -7.11 -7.27 -0.64
CA VAL A 512 -8.25 -7.92 0.04
C VAL A 512 -9.13 -6.87 0.72
N VAL A 513 -8.53 -5.98 1.50
CA VAL A 513 -9.31 -4.97 2.24
C VAL A 513 -9.90 -3.91 1.30
N ALA A 514 -9.18 -3.51 0.27
CA ALA A 514 -9.70 -2.56 -0.72
C ALA A 514 -10.92 -3.13 -1.45
N ALA A 515 -10.88 -4.41 -1.86
CA ALA A 515 -12.00 -5.08 -2.50
C ALA A 515 -13.23 -5.20 -1.58
N LEU A 516 -13.02 -5.40 -0.28
CA LEU A 516 -14.10 -5.54 0.69
C LEU A 516 -14.66 -4.18 1.16
N MET A 517 -13.80 -3.23 1.46
CA MET A 517 -14.15 -2.05 2.25
C MET A 517 -14.05 -0.70 1.54
N ALA A 518 -13.29 -0.58 0.43
CA ALA A 518 -13.11 0.73 -0.18
C ALA A 518 -14.44 1.32 -0.66
N HIS A 519 -15.25 0.53 -1.36
CA HIS A 519 -16.57 0.93 -1.80
C HIS A 519 -17.53 1.19 -0.62
N VAL A 520 -17.46 0.34 0.42
CA VAL A 520 -18.28 0.47 1.64
C VAL A 520 -18.00 1.81 2.35
N VAL A 521 -16.72 2.18 2.50
CA VAL A 521 -16.35 3.46 3.15
C VAL A 521 -16.85 4.66 2.37
N VAL A 522 -16.81 4.60 1.04
CA VAL A 522 -17.33 5.68 0.18
C VAL A 522 -18.84 5.82 0.33
N GLU A 523 -19.57 4.72 0.18
CA GLU A 523 -21.05 4.72 0.20
C GLU A 523 -21.61 5.08 1.58
N VAL A 524 -21.14 4.42 2.65
CA VAL A 524 -21.60 4.70 4.02
C VAL A 524 -21.11 6.08 4.49
N GLY A 525 -19.92 6.51 4.06
CA GLY A 525 -19.43 7.87 4.28
C GLY A 525 -20.36 8.92 3.65
N ALA A 526 -20.74 8.70 2.39
CA ALA A 526 -21.68 9.56 1.67
C ALA A 526 -23.05 9.58 2.36
N ALA A 527 -23.55 8.42 2.78
CA ALA A 527 -24.80 8.32 3.55
C ALA A 527 -24.74 9.13 4.86
N SER A 528 -23.55 9.20 5.48
CA SER A 528 -23.29 9.99 6.70
C SER A 528 -23.02 11.48 6.42
N GLY A 529 -23.09 11.92 5.16
CA GLY A 529 -22.88 13.30 4.76
C GLY A 529 -21.44 13.70 4.46
N TYR A 530 -20.53 12.74 4.31
CA TYR A 530 -19.12 12.96 3.96
C TYR A 530 -18.81 12.42 2.57
N VAL A 531 -18.29 13.27 1.68
CA VAL A 531 -17.80 12.87 0.36
C VAL A 531 -16.29 12.62 0.46
N PHE A 532 -15.92 11.37 0.58
CA PHE A 532 -14.51 10.99 0.64
C PHE A 532 -13.92 10.80 -0.76
N PRO A 533 -12.80 11.48 -1.10
CA PRO A 533 -12.08 11.18 -2.33
C PRO A 533 -11.67 9.70 -2.35
N LEU A 534 -11.92 9.00 -3.45
CA LEU A 534 -11.66 7.55 -3.53
C LEU A 534 -10.18 7.23 -3.28
N ILE A 535 -9.26 8.08 -3.77
CA ILE A 535 -7.82 7.95 -3.47
C ILE A 535 -7.53 8.05 -1.96
N ALA A 536 -8.24 8.91 -1.21
CA ALA A 536 -8.07 9.03 0.23
C ALA A 536 -8.49 7.74 0.95
N VAL A 537 -9.59 7.11 0.51
CA VAL A 537 -10.05 5.83 1.06
C VAL A 537 -9.04 4.71 0.79
N HIS A 538 -8.51 4.63 -0.43
CA HIS A 538 -7.51 3.63 -0.77
C HIS A 538 -6.18 3.84 -0.03
N LEU A 539 -5.73 5.08 0.13
CA LEU A 539 -4.56 5.40 0.98
C LEU A 539 -4.85 5.09 2.46
N TYR A 540 -6.07 5.32 2.94
CA TYR A 540 -6.49 4.95 4.30
C TYR A 540 -6.33 3.45 4.54
N VAL A 541 -6.89 2.62 3.67
CA VAL A 541 -6.76 1.16 3.72
C VAL A 541 -5.29 0.73 3.65
N PHE A 542 -4.52 1.34 2.77
CA PHE A 542 -3.10 1.03 2.62
C PHE A 542 -2.28 1.34 3.88
N TYR A 543 -2.47 2.52 4.48
CA TYR A 543 -1.76 2.93 5.70
C TYR A 543 -2.09 2.03 6.90
N PHE A 544 -3.36 1.68 7.10
CA PHE A 544 -3.75 0.75 8.16
C PHE A 544 -3.30 -0.68 7.88
N GLY A 545 -3.26 -1.08 6.62
CA GLY A 545 -2.67 -2.35 6.20
C GLY A 545 -1.19 -2.47 6.58
N LEU A 546 -0.43 -1.39 6.42
CA LEU A 546 0.97 -1.32 6.84
C LEU A 546 1.16 -1.41 8.36
N MET A 547 0.20 -0.90 9.14
CA MET A 547 0.25 -0.99 10.60
C MET A 547 0.23 -2.43 11.10
N ALA A 548 -0.30 -3.39 10.34
CA ALA A 548 -0.28 -4.80 10.70
C ALA A 548 1.15 -5.37 10.85
N ASP A 549 2.12 -4.88 10.08
CA ASP A 549 3.52 -5.31 10.14
C ASP A 549 4.23 -4.93 11.45
N VAL A 550 3.71 -3.93 12.17
CA VAL A 550 4.25 -3.49 13.47
C VAL A 550 3.42 -3.99 14.64
N THR A 551 2.15 -4.36 14.40
CA THR A 551 1.18 -4.62 15.48
C THR A 551 1.33 -6.05 16.06
N PRO A 552 1.57 -6.20 17.37
CA PRO A 552 1.50 -7.50 18.01
C PRO A 552 0.09 -8.12 17.90
N PRO A 553 -0.05 -9.45 17.88
CA PRO A 553 0.99 -10.46 18.17
C PRO A 553 1.80 -10.93 16.96
N VAL A 554 1.46 -10.54 15.71
CA VAL A 554 2.09 -11.11 14.52
C VAL A 554 3.22 -10.25 13.97
N GLY A 555 3.10 -8.94 13.91
CA GLY A 555 4.10 -7.94 13.50
C GLY A 555 5.41 -8.45 12.89
N LEU A 556 5.39 -8.93 11.63
CA LEU A 556 6.52 -9.67 11.03
C LEU A 556 7.83 -8.86 11.04
N ALA A 557 7.77 -7.57 10.74
CA ALA A 557 8.93 -6.68 10.78
C ALA A 557 9.48 -6.53 12.20
N SER A 558 8.61 -6.55 13.22
CA SER A 558 9.00 -6.47 14.63
C SER A 558 9.75 -7.73 15.09
N TYR A 559 9.34 -8.91 14.63
CA TYR A 559 10.06 -10.15 14.89
C TYR A 559 11.44 -10.17 14.23
N ALA A 560 11.54 -9.70 13.00
CA ALA A 560 12.83 -9.59 12.29
C ALA A 560 13.80 -8.66 13.02
N ALA A 561 13.36 -7.46 13.43
CA ALA A 561 14.17 -6.52 14.19
C ALA A 561 14.55 -7.04 15.57
N ALA A 562 13.63 -7.72 16.25
CA ALA A 562 13.89 -8.33 17.57
C ALA A 562 14.97 -9.41 17.50
N ALA A 563 14.99 -10.22 16.44
CA ALA A 563 16.03 -11.21 16.22
C ALA A 563 17.42 -10.57 16.05
N ILE A 564 17.51 -9.47 15.30
CA ILE A 564 18.76 -8.72 15.07
C ILE A 564 19.19 -8.01 16.36
N SER A 565 18.25 -7.33 17.04
CA SER A 565 18.52 -6.60 18.27
C SER A 565 18.75 -7.51 19.49
N ARG A 566 18.39 -8.79 19.41
CA ARG A 566 18.33 -9.76 20.52
C ARG A 566 17.42 -9.28 21.66
N ALA A 567 16.27 -8.68 21.29
CA ALA A 567 15.26 -8.20 22.19
C ALA A 567 14.00 -9.09 22.16
N ASP A 568 13.08 -8.86 23.09
CA ASP A 568 11.77 -9.50 23.07
C ASP A 568 10.92 -8.98 21.88
N PRO A 569 10.39 -9.89 21.04
CA PRO A 569 9.62 -9.51 19.85
C PRO A 569 8.34 -8.73 20.18
N ILE A 570 7.62 -9.13 21.21
CA ILE A 570 6.36 -8.50 21.61
C ILE A 570 6.63 -7.09 22.13
N LYS A 571 7.63 -6.92 23.00
CA LYS A 571 8.04 -5.59 23.50
C LYS A 571 8.53 -4.69 22.37
N THR A 572 9.29 -5.26 21.42
CA THR A 572 9.75 -4.53 20.24
C THR A 572 8.57 -4.09 19.37
N GLY A 573 7.59 -4.98 19.15
CA GLY A 573 6.38 -4.67 18.41
C GLY A 573 5.52 -3.61 19.09
N ILE A 574 5.29 -3.70 20.42
CA ILE A 574 4.56 -2.68 21.17
C ILE A 574 5.26 -1.31 21.02
N GLN A 575 6.58 -1.27 21.18
CA GLN A 575 7.34 -0.03 21.05
C GLN A 575 7.32 0.52 19.61
N ALA A 576 7.40 -0.37 18.60
CA ALA A 576 7.30 0.00 17.20
C ALA A 576 5.90 0.53 16.85
N PHE A 577 4.84 -0.07 17.40
CA PHE A 577 3.47 0.42 17.27
C PHE A 577 3.32 1.84 17.84
N TRP A 578 3.85 2.09 19.05
CA TRP A 578 3.85 3.43 19.63
C TRP A 578 4.58 4.46 18.77
N TYR A 579 5.72 4.11 18.19
CA TYR A 579 6.42 4.99 17.26
C TYR A 579 5.65 5.18 15.95
N SER A 580 4.88 4.18 15.52
CA SER A 580 4.10 4.21 14.27
C SER A 580 2.72 4.87 14.43
N LEU A 581 2.27 5.22 15.63
CA LEU A 581 1.01 5.96 15.83
C LEU A 581 0.95 7.25 15.01
N ARG A 582 2.10 7.92 14.77
CA ARG A 582 2.18 9.07 13.88
C ARG A 582 1.77 8.75 12.44
N THR A 583 2.07 7.53 11.97
CA THR A 583 1.66 7.04 10.65
C THR A 583 0.18 6.67 10.65
N GLY A 584 -0.32 6.11 11.76
CA GLY A 584 -1.73 5.73 11.93
C GLY A 584 -2.69 6.91 12.06
N ILE A 585 -2.24 8.06 12.59
CA ILE A 585 -3.10 9.27 12.68
C ILE A 585 -3.30 9.94 11.32
N LEU A 586 -2.33 9.86 10.42
CA LEU A 586 -2.38 10.55 9.12
C LEU A 586 -3.58 10.12 8.26
N PRO A 587 -3.91 8.82 8.10
CA PRO A 587 -5.09 8.41 7.33
C PRO A 587 -6.40 8.90 7.96
N ILE A 588 -6.49 8.99 9.28
CA ILE A 588 -7.65 9.55 9.96
C ILE A 588 -7.76 11.06 9.66
N VAL A 589 -6.63 11.75 9.54
CA VAL A 589 -6.61 13.18 9.23
C VAL A 589 -6.94 13.42 7.76
N PHE A 590 -6.22 12.78 6.83
CA PHE A 590 -6.37 13.13 5.41
C PHE A 590 -7.70 12.68 4.80
N ILE A 591 -8.40 11.70 5.38
CA ILE A 591 -9.72 11.30 4.90
C ILE A 591 -10.76 12.41 5.15
N PHE A 592 -10.60 13.19 6.21
CA PHE A 592 -11.44 14.36 6.51
C PHE A 592 -10.87 15.68 5.98
N ASN A 593 -9.55 15.78 5.82
CA ASN A 593 -8.86 16.96 5.31
C ASN A 593 -7.99 16.57 4.11
N SER A 594 -8.63 16.49 2.95
CA SER A 594 -7.99 16.05 1.70
C SER A 594 -6.87 16.99 1.21
N GLU A 595 -6.75 18.20 1.76
CA GLU A 595 -5.64 19.11 1.46
C GLU A 595 -4.29 18.52 1.88
N LEU A 596 -4.27 17.62 2.87
CA LEU A 596 -3.06 16.88 3.24
C LEU A 596 -2.59 15.94 2.12
N LEU A 597 -3.51 15.54 1.22
CA LEU A 597 -3.21 14.80 -0.02
C LEU A 597 -2.98 15.75 -1.21
N LEU A 598 -2.81 17.04 -0.98
CA LEU A 598 -2.69 18.08 -2.01
C LEU A 598 -3.92 18.16 -2.93
N ILE A 599 -5.10 17.73 -2.46
CA ILE A 599 -6.38 17.86 -3.18
C ILE A 599 -7.01 19.19 -2.77
N GLY A 600 -7.47 19.98 -3.75
CA GLY A 600 -8.14 21.27 -3.50
C GLY A 600 -7.20 22.43 -3.15
N ILE A 601 -5.90 22.30 -3.40
CA ILE A 601 -4.92 23.40 -3.20
C ILE A 601 -5.16 24.50 -4.21
N LYS A 602 -5.52 25.71 -3.73
CA LYS A 602 -5.92 26.85 -4.57
C LYS A 602 -4.75 27.74 -5.03
N SER A 603 -3.64 27.75 -4.26
CA SER A 603 -2.47 28.57 -4.55
C SER A 603 -1.21 28.01 -3.88
N ILE A 604 -0.03 28.45 -4.32
CA ILE A 604 1.25 28.07 -3.70
C ILE A 604 1.28 28.45 -2.21
N TRP A 605 0.76 29.63 -1.84
CA TRP A 605 0.68 30.10 -0.45
C TRP A 605 -0.24 29.21 0.39
N HIS A 606 -1.37 28.77 -0.18
CA HIS A 606 -2.25 27.81 0.47
C HIS A 606 -1.53 26.48 0.70
N GLY A 607 -0.83 25.96 -0.30
CA GLY A 607 -0.03 24.75 -0.16
C GLY A 607 1.05 24.86 0.91
N LEU A 608 1.80 25.96 0.96
CA LEU A 608 2.81 26.23 1.99
C LEU A 608 2.20 26.28 3.38
N MET A 609 1.05 26.90 3.53
CA MET A 609 0.30 26.95 4.80
C MET A 609 -0.09 25.53 5.26
N VAL A 610 -0.67 24.72 4.37
CA VAL A 610 -1.04 23.31 4.67
C VAL A 610 0.18 22.50 5.07
N ILE A 611 1.30 22.62 4.36
CA ILE A 611 2.54 21.91 4.67
C ILE A 611 3.05 22.33 6.06
N THR A 612 3.13 23.64 6.33
CA THR A 612 3.68 24.16 7.58
C THR A 612 2.82 23.78 8.79
N THR A 613 1.50 23.95 8.69
CA THR A 613 0.57 23.59 9.77
C THR A 613 0.56 22.11 10.05
N SER A 614 0.59 21.28 9.01
CA SER A 614 0.64 19.82 9.13
C SER A 614 1.96 19.32 9.75
N LEU A 615 3.09 19.96 9.41
CA LEU A 615 4.38 19.66 10.05
C LEU A 615 4.37 20.02 11.53
N ILE A 616 3.87 21.19 11.89
CA ILE A 616 3.74 21.56 13.31
C ILE A 616 2.82 20.59 14.03
N ALA A 617 1.68 20.27 13.43
CA ALA A 617 0.70 19.36 14.01
C ALA A 617 1.27 17.98 14.33
N ILE A 618 2.02 17.37 13.37
CA ILE A 618 2.59 16.02 13.58
C ILE A 618 3.75 16.04 14.59
N LEU A 619 4.53 17.12 14.65
CA LEU A 619 5.58 17.27 15.66
C LEU A 619 4.98 17.41 17.07
N VAL A 620 3.91 18.19 17.23
CA VAL A 620 3.17 18.32 18.49
C VAL A 620 2.54 17.00 18.90
N PHE A 621 1.93 16.26 17.95
CA PHE A 621 1.41 14.92 18.18
C PHE A 621 2.50 13.94 18.62
N SER A 622 3.65 13.99 17.96
CA SER A 622 4.79 13.15 18.30
C SER A 622 5.33 13.46 19.72
N ALA A 623 5.41 14.74 20.09
CA ALA A 623 5.78 15.14 21.44
C ALA A 623 4.79 14.62 22.49
N ALA A 624 3.49 14.71 22.20
CA ALA A 624 2.44 14.22 23.08
C ALA A 624 2.54 12.69 23.27
N THR A 625 2.64 11.93 22.18
CA THR A 625 2.74 10.45 22.24
C THR A 625 4.02 9.97 22.91
N GLN A 626 5.12 10.74 22.80
CA GLN A 626 6.36 10.44 23.51
C GLN A 626 6.38 10.98 24.96
N GLY A 627 5.37 11.74 25.37
CA GLY A 627 5.29 12.34 26.71
C GLY A 627 6.45 13.30 27.01
N TRP A 628 7.02 13.92 25.97
CA TRP A 628 8.19 14.80 26.07
C TRP A 628 8.14 15.89 24.99
N PHE A 629 8.40 17.12 25.37
CA PHE A 629 8.56 18.25 24.45
C PHE A 629 9.94 18.88 24.66
N ILE A 630 10.07 19.92 25.45
CA ILE A 630 11.34 20.43 25.96
C ILE A 630 11.71 19.64 27.21
N ASN A 631 10.72 19.37 28.07
CA ASN A 631 10.82 18.57 29.29
C ASN A 631 9.72 17.51 29.30
N LYS A 632 9.73 16.63 30.31
CA LYS A 632 8.67 15.61 30.48
C LYS A 632 7.30 16.29 30.59
N LEU A 633 6.36 15.86 29.73
CA LEU A 633 4.98 16.36 29.77
C LEU A 633 4.21 15.74 30.93
N ARG A 634 3.32 16.50 31.55
CA ARG A 634 2.34 16.05 32.51
C ARG A 634 1.13 15.47 31.75
N TRP A 635 0.34 14.62 32.37
CA TRP A 635 -0.79 13.94 31.72
C TRP A 635 -1.78 14.92 31.05
N TYR A 636 -2.10 16.05 31.67
CA TYR A 636 -2.99 17.07 31.10
C TYR A 636 -2.33 17.84 29.94
N GLU A 637 -1.02 18.04 29.96
CA GLU A 637 -0.28 18.65 28.84
C GLU A 637 -0.29 17.74 27.62
N ILE A 638 -0.22 16.41 27.83
CA ILE A 638 -0.35 15.45 26.74
C ILE A 638 -1.71 15.60 26.04
N ILE A 639 -2.79 15.69 26.81
CA ILE A 639 -4.15 15.88 26.26
C ILE A 639 -4.22 17.21 25.48
N ILE A 640 -3.72 18.29 26.05
CA ILE A 640 -3.72 19.61 25.41
C ILE A 640 -2.92 19.59 24.11
N PHE A 641 -1.73 18.96 24.09
CA PHE A 641 -0.92 18.82 22.88
C PHE A 641 -1.63 17.99 21.81
N ILE A 642 -2.34 16.94 22.19
CA ILE A 642 -3.17 16.16 21.25
C ILE A 642 -4.28 17.03 20.67
N LEU A 643 -4.98 17.82 21.51
CA LEU A 643 -6.04 18.71 21.06
C LEU A 643 -5.50 19.81 20.13
N ILE A 644 -4.36 20.42 20.45
CA ILE A 644 -3.69 21.41 19.59
C ILE A 644 -3.34 20.76 18.23
N SER A 645 -2.76 19.58 18.26
CA SER A 645 -2.42 18.84 17.04
C SER A 645 -3.64 18.55 16.17
N LEU A 646 -4.72 18.05 16.77
CA LEU A 646 -5.98 17.77 16.04
C LEU A 646 -6.60 19.07 15.47
N THR A 647 -6.53 20.17 16.20
CA THR A 647 -7.00 21.48 15.74
C THR A 647 -6.19 21.98 14.54
N LEU A 648 -4.87 21.79 14.56
CA LEU A 648 -4.01 22.17 13.44
C LEU A 648 -4.21 21.27 12.20
N PHE A 649 -4.45 19.98 12.42
CA PHE A 649 -4.74 19.04 11.32
C PHE A 649 -6.13 19.20 10.73
N ARG A 650 -7.11 19.57 11.57
CA ARG A 650 -8.51 19.66 11.18
C ARG A 650 -9.17 20.93 11.74
N PRO A 651 -8.77 22.11 11.22
CA PRO A 651 -9.30 23.39 11.68
C PRO A 651 -10.81 23.53 11.43
N ASP A 652 -11.32 22.89 10.38
CA ASP A 652 -12.75 22.86 10.04
C ASP A 652 -13.60 22.32 11.19
N TYR A 653 -13.14 21.28 11.91
CA TYR A 653 -13.88 20.69 13.01
C TYR A 653 -14.19 21.70 14.14
N VAL A 654 -13.23 22.59 14.41
CA VAL A 654 -13.42 23.66 15.41
C VAL A 654 -14.30 24.76 14.83
N LEU A 655 -14.04 25.14 13.59
CA LEU A 655 -14.79 26.20 12.92
C LEU A 655 -16.26 25.84 12.73
N ASP A 656 -16.58 24.59 12.37
CA ASP A 656 -17.94 24.09 12.14
C ASP A 656 -18.84 24.20 13.38
N LYS A 657 -18.28 24.23 14.58
CA LYS A 657 -19.03 24.44 15.83
C LYS A 657 -19.53 25.86 15.99
N PHE A 658 -18.82 26.85 15.42
CA PHE A 658 -19.16 28.27 15.53
C PHE A 658 -19.79 28.79 14.22
N TYR A 659 -19.37 28.25 13.08
CA TYR A 659 -19.80 28.63 11.74
C TYR A 659 -20.11 27.36 10.96
N PRO A 660 -21.38 26.93 10.89
CA PRO A 660 -21.80 25.73 10.17
C PRO A 660 -21.32 25.74 8.72
N ASN A 661 -20.97 24.59 8.18
CA ASN A 661 -20.51 24.44 6.80
C ASN A 661 -21.66 24.44 5.79
N TYR A 662 -22.83 24.08 6.27
CA TYR A 662 -24.01 23.93 5.41
C TYR A 662 -25.18 24.70 5.96
N GLU A 663 -25.94 25.33 5.06
CA GLU A 663 -27.26 25.88 5.30
C GLU A 663 -28.31 24.85 4.86
N TYR A 664 -29.23 24.51 5.76
CA TYR A 664 -30.29 23.56 5.47
C TYR A 664 -31.45 24.27 4.79
N ALA A 665 -31.89 23.74 3.65
CA ALA A 665 -33.08 24.25 2.98
C ALA A 665 -34.34 23.70 3.67
N GLN A 666 -35.24 24.59 4.02
CA GLN A 666 -36.57 24.25 4.50
C GLN A 666 -37.52 24.12 3.31
N LEU A 667 -38.23 23.00 3.24
CA LEU A 667 -39.25 22.76 2.24
C LEU A 667 -40.55 23.41 2.67
N GLN A 668 -41.09 24.38 1.88
CA GLN A 668 -42.42 24.89 2.09
C GLN A 668 -43.43 23.97 1.38
N ILE A 669 -44.26 23.29 2.18
CA ILE A 669 -45.24 22.29 1.71
C ILE A 669 -46.26 22.91 0.73
N ASN A 670 -46.63 24.17 0.91
CA ASN A 670 -47.67 24.82 0.10
C ASN A 670 -47.24 25.22 -1.31
N ASN A 671 -45.94 25.39 -1.59
CA ASN A 671 -45.40 25.84 -2.87
C ASN A 671 -44.34 24.96 -3.47
N LEU A 672 -43.96 23.85 -2.79
CA LEU A 672 -42.85 22.95 -3.21
C LEU A 672 -41.55 23.71 -3.57
N GLN A 673 -41.36 24.89 -2.98
CA GLN A 673 -40.18 25.73 -3.19
C GLN A 673 -39.20 25.57 -2.02
N PHE A 674 -37.92 25.51 -2.38
CA PHE A 674 -36.88 25.50 -1.38
C PHE A 674 -36.54 26.93 -0.95
N ILE A 675 -36.63 27.17 0.35
CA ILE A 675 -36.14 28.41 0.96
C ILE A 675 -34.65 28.18 1.27
N ASN A 676 -33.81 29.18 0.95
CA ASN A 676 -32.38 29.21 1.22
C ASN A 676 -31.49 28.37 0.28
N LEU A 677 -31.98 27.83 -0.84
CA LEU A 677 -31.09 27.33 -1.87
C LEU A 677 -30.48 28.49 -2.66
N LYS A 678 -29.17 28.55 -2.76
CA LYS A 678 -28.44 29.58 -3.51
C LYS A 678 -27.90 29.01 -4.82
N PRO A 679 -28.06 29.70 -5.94
CA PRO A 679 -27.76 29.21 -7.29
C PRO A 679 -26.30 28.93 -7.60
N ASP A 680 -25.44 29.58 -6.90
CA ASP A 680 -23.99 29.56 -7.11
C ASP A 680 -23.27 28.41 -6.42
N ARG A 681 -24.04 27.45 -5.85
CA ARG A 681 -23.52 26.43 -4.93
C ARG A 681 -24.00 25.04 -5.25
N ASP A 682 -23.19 24.05 -4.90
CA ASP A 682 -23.57 22.65 -4.99
C ASP A 682 -24.70 22.33 -3.99
N VAL A 683 -25.68 21.58 -4.46
CA VAL A 683 -26.81 21.14 -3.64
C VAL A 683 -26.60 19.70 -3.23
N HIS A 684 -26.60 19.46 -1.94
CA HIS A 684 -26.49 18.14 -1.34
C HIS A 684 -27.88 17.64 -0.96
N ILE A 685 -28.32 16.54 -1.56
CA ILE A 685 -29.59 15.88 -1.30
C ILE A 685 -29.34 14.60 -0.53
N ARG A 686 -29.83 14.52 0.69
CA ARG A 686 -29.82 13.28 1.46
C ARG A 686 -31.17 12.61 1.36
N VAL A 687 -31.16 11.35 0.93
CA VAL A 687 -32.39 10.55 0.82
C VAL A 687 -32.31 9.29 1.66
N THR A 688 -33.47 8.82 2.10
CA THR A 688 -33.66 7.50 2.70
C THR A 688 -34.31 6.61 1.67
N ARG A 689 -33.64 5.56 1.25
CA ARG A 689 -34.13 4.56 0.30
C ARG A 689 -34.53 3.31 1.06
N ARG A 690 -35.79 2.90 0.95
CA ARG A 690 -36.24 1.61 1.49
C ARG A 690 -35.74 0.48 0.62
N THR A 691 -35.05 -0.48 1.21
CA THR A 691 -34.61 -1.69 0.54
C THR A 691 -35.11 -2.91 1.29
N GLU A 692 -35.03 -4.10 0.68
CA GLU A 692 -35.37 -5.37 1.33
C GLU A 692 -34.53 -5.63 2.60
N TYR A 693 -33.41 -4.94 2.74
CA TYR A 693 -32.47 -5.05 3.87
C TYR A 693 -32.64 -3.92 4.91
N GLY A 694 -33.67 -3.10 4.79
CA GLY A 694 -33.92 -1.93 5.65
C GLY A 694 -33.71 -0.59 4.93
N ASP A 695 -33.84 0.50 5.69
CA ASP A 695 -33.68 1.85 5.19
C ASP A 695 -32.20 2.16 4.94
N ARG A 696 -31.87 2.62 3.74
CA ARG A 696 -30.53 3.09 3.36
C ARG A 696 -30.50 4.60 3.19
N TYR A 697 -29.46 5.22 3.71
CA TYR A 697 -29.20 6.63 3.48
C TYR A 697 -28.26 6.82 2.30
N LYS A 698 -28.61 7.73 1.38
CA LYS A 698 -27.76 8.11 0.26
C LYS A 698 -27.62 9.63 0.19
N LEU A 699 -26.43 10.10 -0.15
CA LEU A 699 -26.15 11.49 -0.40
C LEU A 699 -25.88 11.68 -1.89
N PHE A 700 -26.63 12.57 -2.51
CA PHE A 700 -26.42 12.96 -3.91
C PHE A 700 -25.98 14.42 -3.94
N VAL A 701 -24.98 14.72 -4.79
CA VAL A 701 -24.51 16.08 -4.99
C VAL A 701 -24.86 16.53 -6.40
N ILE A 702 -25.59 17.59 -6.51
CA ILE A 702 -25.89 18.24 -7.77
C ILE A 702 -24.99 19.46 -7.89
N ASN A 703 -24.09 19.45 -8.86
CA ASN A 703 -23.11 20.49 -9.06
C ASN A 703 -23.78 21.79 -9.55
N LYS A 704 -23.31 22.93 -9.08
CA LYS A 704 -23.78 24.28 -9.44
C LYS A 704 -23.84 24.53 -10.95
N ASP A 705 -22.86 24.01 -11.70
CA ASP A 705 -22.76 24.21 -13.16
C ASP A 705 -23.90 23.51 -13.96
N SER A 706 -24.70 22.70 -13.26
CA SER A 706 -25.85 21.99 -13.83
C SER A 706 -27.16 22.81 -13.77
N PHE A 707 -27.16 23.98 -13.10
CA PHE A 707 -28.38 24.80 -12.90
C PHE A 707 -28.51 25.89 -13.94
N LYS A 708 -29.81 26.10 -14.37
CA LYS A 708 -30.25 27.23 -15.10
C LYS A 708 -31.21 28.02 -14.19
N GLU A 709 -31.35 29.27 -14.36
CA GLU A 709 -31.94 30.36 -13.61
C GLU A 709 -33.05 30.19 -12.55
N ASN A 710 -33.74 29.05 -12.38
CA ASN A 710 -34.82 28.86 -11.39
C ASN A 710 -34.70 27.57 -10.60
N TYR A 711 -34.93 27.64 -9.28
CA TYR A 711 -34.73 26.55 -8.30
C TYR A 711 -36.01 25.84 -7.91
N SER A 712 -36.83 25.44 -8.87
CA SER A 712 -37.96 24.57 -8.58
C SER A 712 -37.55 23.10 -8.61
N LEU A 713 -38.25 22.27 -7.83
CA LEU A 713 -38.08 20.81 -7.87
C LEU A 713 -38.29 20.22 -9.26
N GLU A 714 -39.16 20.88 -10.06
CA GLU A 714 -39.41 20.50 -11.45
C GLU A 714 -38.16 20.63 -12.35
N GLU A 715 -37.27 21.59 -12.07
CA GLU A 715 -36.02 21.73 -12.82
C GLU A 715 -35.00 20.64 -12.46
N TYR A 716 -35.01 20.21 -11.21
CA TYR A 716 -34.24 18.99 -10.80
C TYR A 716 -34.81 17.71 -11.41
N GLY A 717 -36.06 17.81 -11.93
CA GLY A 717 -36.80 16.68 -12.46
C GLY A 717 -37.35 15.76 -11.36
N ILE A 718 -37.67 16.31 -10.20
CA ILE A 718 -38.22 15.58 -9.05
C ILE A 718 -39.65 16.05 -8.82
N ASN A 719 -40.61 15.14 -8.86
CA ASN A 719 -41.93 15.37 -8.33
C ASN A 719 -42.04 14.65 -7.00
N LEU A 720 -42.45 15.39 -5.97
CA LEU A 720 -42.63 14.86 -4.62
C LEU A 720 -44.11 14.62 -4.33
N ALA A 721 -44.39 13.56 -3.63
CA ALA A 721 -45.69 13.31 -3.01
C ALA A 721 -45.50 13.15 -1.49
N ASP A 722 -46.46 13.67 -0.73
CA ASP A 722 -46.52 13.38 0.70
C ASP A 722 -47.11 11.97 0.88
N LYS A 723 -46.31 11.03 1.32
CA LYS A 723 -46.76 9.68 1.70
C LYS A 723 -46.46 9.47 3.18
N GLU A 724 -47.54 9.40 3.97
CA GLU A 724 -47.45 9.18 5.43
C GLU A 724 -46.65 10.27 6.19
N GLY A 725 -46.76 11.53 5.78
CA GLY A 725 -46.02 12.65 6.39
C GLY A 725 -44.54 12.70 6.01
N ARG A 726 -44.13 11.96 4.94
CA ARG A 726 -42.78 11.94 4.43
C ARG A 726 -42.76 12.36 2.96
N MET A 727 -41.88 13.28 2.63
CA MET A 727 -41.67 13.73 1.26
C MET A 727 -40.97 12.65 0.44
N THR A 728 -41.73 11.94 -0.37
CA THR A 728 -41.26 10.81 -1.19
C THR A 728 -41.17 11.23 -2.65
N VAL A 729 -40.15 10.83 -3.32
CA VAL A 729 -39.97 11.01 -4.77
C VAL A 729 -41.02 10.15 -5.49
N ASP A 730 -42.02 10.78 -6.06
CA ASP A 730 -43.10 10.08 -6.76
C ASP A 730 -42.74 9.79 -8.21
N THR A 731 -42.29 10.81 -8.95
CA THR A 731 -41.80 10.62 -10.33
C THR A 731 -40.53 11.41 -10.57
N LEU A 732 -39.71 10.87 -11.49
CA LEU A 732 -38.47 11.50 -11.94
C LEU A 732 -38.50 11.75 -13.44
N LYS A 733 -38.10 12.93 -13.85
CA LYS A 733 -37.92 13.25 -15.27
C LYS A 733 -36.76 12.42 -15.84
N TRP A 734 -37.00 11.73 -16.98
CA TRP A 734 -36.07 10.74 -17.55
C TRP A 734 -34.65 11.28 -17.72
N ASN A 735 -34.45 12.52 -18.15
CA ASN A 735 -33.17 13.20 -18.30
C ASN A 735 -32.89 14.25 -17.22
N GLY A 736 -33.66 14.26 -16.11
CA GLY A 736 -33.53 15.20 -15.00
C GLY A 736 -32.20 15.06 -14.27
N LEU A 737 -31.74 16.16 -13.70
CA LEU A 737 -30.51 16.22 -12.95
C LEU A 737 -30.48 15.23 -11.78
N ALA A 738 -31.61 15.12 -11.05
CA ALA A 738 -31.73 14.21 -9.92
C ALA A 738 -31.57 12.74 -10.33
N LYS A 739 -32.18 12.34 -11.47
CA LYS A 739 -32.03 10.97 -11.98
C LYS A 739 -30.59 10.67 -12.42
N LYS A 740 -29.93 11.64 -13.06
CA LYS A 740 -28.52 11.54 -13.43
C LYS A 740 -27.59 11.43 -12.21
N SER A 741 -27.98 12.07 -11.11
CA SER A 741 -27.27 11.98 -9.83
C SER A 741 -27.59 10.69 -9.04
N GLY A 742 -28.51 9.83 -9.53
CA GLY A 742 -28.82 8.52 -8.91
C GLY A 742 -30.01 8.50 -7.95
N VAL A 743 -30.79 9.57 -7.86
CA VAL A 743 -32.08 9.58 -7.13
C VAL A 743 -33.07 8.65 -7.83
N GLU A 744 -33.82 7.87 -7.09
CA GLU A 744 -34.82 6.92 -7.59
C GLU A 744 -36.24 7.22 -7.09
N THR A 745 -37.23 6.76 -7.83
CA THR A 745 -38.62 6.81 -7.40
C THR A 745 -38.81 5.99 -6.14
N GLY A 746 -39.49 6.56 -5.14
CA GLY A 746 -39.66 5.93 -3.83
C GLY A 746 -38.65 6.39 -2.77
N ASP A 747 -37.59 7.10 -3.17
CA ASP A 747 -36.66 7.70 -2.20
C ASP A 747 -37.37 8.74 -1.33
N VAL A 748 -37.18 8.70 -0.03
CA VAL A 748 -37.66 9.69 0.93
C VAL A 748 -36.62 10.76 1.13
N ILE A 749 -36.92 12.00 0.82
CA ILE A 749 -35.99 13.12 1.01
C ILE A 749 -35.88 13.43 2.49
N SER A 750 -34.70 13.34 3.05
CA SER A 750 -34.37 13.62 4.45
C SER A 750 -33.88 15.04 4.64
N GLU A 751 -32.97 15.49 3.75
CA GLU A 751 -32.29 16.79 3.88
C GLU A 751 -31.94 17.37 2.51
N PHE A 752 -32.08 18.70 2.39
CA PHE A 752 -31.41 19.50 1.36
C PHE A 752 -30.48 20.50 2.03
N LYS A 753 -29.27 20.58 1.56
CA LYS A 753 -28.30 21.53 2.11
C LYS A 753 -27.37 22.09 1.03
N THR A 754 -26.94 23.33 1.23
CA THR A 754 -25.97 24.04 0.38
C THR A 754 -24.80 24.51 1.23
N GLU A 755 -23.60 24.57 0.63
CA GLU A 755 -22.44 25.12 1.33
C GLU A 755 -22.58 26.61 1.62
N ILE A 756 -22.13 27.05 2.80
CA ILE A 756 -22.05 28.46 3.17
C ILE A 756 -20.67 28.98 2.75
N LEU A 757 -20.62 29.73 1.64
CA LEU A 757 -19.36 30.30 1.12
C LEU A 757 -18.86 31.52 1.91
N ASP A 758 -19.77 32.26 2.57
CA ASP A 758 -19.46 33.50 3.31
C ASP A 758 -18.91 33.23 4.72
N ARG A 759 -18.53 31.99 5.02
CA ARG A 759 -17.93 31.65 6.31
C ARG A 759 -16.46 32.13 6.41
N PRO A 760 -15.97 32.42 7.61
CA PRO A 760 -14.57 32.78 7.80
C PRO A 760 -13.64 31.69 7.29
N ASN A 761 -12.51 32.09 6.72
CA ASN A 761 -11.51 31.13 6.27
C ASN A 761 -11.02 30.31 7.47
N LYS A 762 -10.93 28.98 7.30
CA LYS A 762 -10.46 28.05 8.33
C LYS A 762 -9.07 28.41 8.89
N ALA A 763 -8.26 29.16 8.14
CA ALA A 763 -6.97 29.66 8.59
C ALA A 763 -7.03 30.52 9.85
N ILE A 764 -8.20 31.11 10.19
CA ILE A 764 -8.38 31.90 11.42
C ILE A 764 -8.16 31.07 12.71
N VAL A 765 -8.31 29.75 12.63
CA VAL A 765 -8.13 28.82 13.76
C VAL A 765 -6.65 28.62 14.11
N TYR A 766 -5.76 28.70 13.12
CA TYR A 766 -4.34 28.40 13.29
C TYR A 766 -3.62 29.33 14.30
N PRO A 767 -3.79 30.66 14.28
CA PRO A 767 -3.18 31.54 15.26
C PRO A 767 -3.55 31.20 16.70
N PHE A 768 -4.79 30.82 16.97
CA PHE A 768 -5.22 30.41 18.32
C PHE A 768 -4.53 29.11 18.75
N ALA A 769 -4.50 28.09 17.90
CA ALA A 769 -3.81 26.84 18.19
C ALA A 769 -2.31 27.07 18.45
N LEU A 770 -1.67 27.95 17.68
CA LEU A 770 -0.25 28.31 17.87
C LEU A 770 -0.01 29.09 19.15
N LEU A 771 -0.90 30.02 19.54
CA LEU A 771 -0.83 30.72 20.81
C LEU A 771 -0.89 29.76 22.01
N PHE A 772 -1.80 28.80 21.98
CA PHE A 772 -1.87 27.73 22.99
C PHE A 772 -0.59 26.89 23.02
N LEU A 773 -0.06 26.51 21.84
CA LEU A 773 1.21 25.79 21.75
C LEU A 773 2.37 26.57 22.38
N PHE A 774 2.48 27.87 22.08
CA PHE A 774 3.49 28.75 22.66
C PHE A 774 3.33 28.89 24.17
N GLY A 775 2.11 29.07 24.65
CA GLY A 775 1.81 29.23 26.08
C GLY A 775 2.22 27.99 26.88
N PHE A 776 1.74 26.83 26.48
CA PHE A 776 2.07 25.57 27.16
C PHE A 776 3.52 25.14 26.94
N GLY A 777 4.11 25.42 25.77
CA GLY A 777 5.53 25.21 25.49
C GLY A 777 6.40 26.07 26.42
N TYR A 778 6.03 27.33 26.63
CA TYR A 778 6.74 28.23 27.57
C TYR A 778 6.62 27.79 29.04
N LEU A 779 5.44 27.32 29.45
CA LEU A 779 5.23 26.75 30.79
C LEU A 779 6.06 25.48 30.99
N ASN A 780 6.17 24.65 29.99
CA ASN A 780 7.02 23.45 30.01
C ASN A 780 8.50 23.78 30.09
N TYR A 781 8.94 24.82 29.34
CA TYR A 781 10.32 25.32 29.38
C TYR A 781 10.72 25.93 30.74
N ARG A 782 9.84 26.75 31.34
CA ARG A 782 10.11 27.41 32.64
C ARG A 782 10.32 26.43 33.78
N ARG A 783 9.82 25.23 33.72
CA ARG A 783 9.99 24.20 34.74
C ARG A 783 11.44 23.81 34.98
N ASP A 784 12.23 23.82 33.91
CA ASP A 784 13.65 23.42 33.97
C ASP A 784 14.53 24.48 34.69
N LYS A 785 14.08 25.72 34.64
CA LYS A 785 14.81 26.83 35.30
C LYS A 785 14.48 26.99 36.78
N LYS A 786 13.54 26.21 37.33
CA LYS A 786 13.15 26.23 38.75
C LYS A 786 13.66 25.04 39.55
N ILE A 787 14.38 24.12 38.92
CA ILE A 787 15.13 23.02 39.53
C ILE A 787 16.62 23.34 39.37
#